data_adac3129bb0e18260f2c867a740d7c44
#
_entry.id   adac3129bb0e18260f2c867a740d7c44
#
_cell.length_a   1.000
_cell.length_b   1.000
_cell.length_c   1.000
_cell.angle_alpha   90.00
_cell.angle_beta   90.00
_cell.angle_gamma   90.00
#
_symmetry.space_group_name_H-M   'P 1'
#
loop_
_entity.id
_entity.type
_entity.pdbx_description
1 polymer ?
#
loop_
_entity_poly.entity_id
_entity_poly.type
_entity_poly.pdbx_seq_one_letter_code
_entity_poly.pdbx_strand_id
1 'polypeptide(L)'
;MKATSLILAFILSTSLAKAQNAPQVSYFPLQNVKLLDSPFLQAQQTDLHYILALNPDRLLAPFLREAGLTPKAPSYTNWENTGLDGHIGGHYISALSMMYAATGDTAVYNRLNYMLDELHRAQQAVGTGFIGGTPGSLQLWKEIKTGNIRAGGFDLNGKWVPLYNIHKTYAGLRDAYLYAGSELARQMLIDFTDWMIDITSGLSDEQMQDMLRSEHGGLNETFADVAEITGDKKYLELARRFSHKIILDPLIKDEDRLTGMHANTQIPKVIGYKRVAELSQNDKDWNHAAEWDHAARFFWNTVVNHRSVCIGGNSVREHFHPTDNFTSMLNDVQGPETCNTYNMLRLTKMLYQNSQNPYNANEPDPNYVNYYERALYNHILASQEPDKGGFVYFTPMRPGHYRVYSQPETSMWCCVGSGLENHTKYGEFIYAHQKDTLYVNLFIPSQLTWKEQGLTLTQETRFPDDGKVTLRLDEAPKKKQTLAIRMPEWANQSKSYYVKINGKRKVIITGKGSHYLHFSRKWKKGDVVTFNLPMRVSVEQIPDKKDYYAFSYGPIVLAASTGTEHLDGLYADDSRGGHIAHGKQIPLQEVPALIGTPDSIRNSIHKNNGDRLSFSFNGNVYPAQNKPLELVPFFRLHNTRYAVYFRQASEEQFKAIQKEMAMAEQKATELANQTIDLIFPGEQQPESDHSIQYEQAETGTDNDRHFRRAKGWFSYHLKVKKEAGRLMITIRKNDRNKVTILLNNEKLTVHPAISETDKDGFITLSYLLPRKLSTGSCPIRFVPDGTEWTPAIYEIRLLN
;
A
#
# COMPACT_ATOMS: atom_id res chain seq x y z
N MET A 1 22.81 -56.63 46.52
CA MET A 1 22.10 -55.33 46.63
C MET A 1 21.67 -54.90 45.27
N LYS A 2 20.40 -55.02 44.93
CA LYS A 2 19.83 -54.74 43.62
C LYS A 2 19.22 -53.32 43.67
N ALA A 3 19.66 -52.42 42.84
CA ALA A 3 19.06 -51.09 42.67
C ALA A 3 18.02 -51.17 41.56
N THR A 4 16.79 -50.87 41.92
CA THR A 4 15.63 -50.87 41.01
C THR A 4 15.46 -49.44 40.47
N SER A 5 15.68 -49.22 39.18
CA SER A 5 15.39 -47.96 38.53
C SER A 5 13.92 -47.88 38.19
N LEU A 6 13.22 -46.89 38.76
CA LEU A 6 11.83 -46.52 38.39
C LEU A 6 11.90 -45.59 37.19
N ILE A 7 11.36 -46.03 36.05
CA ILE A 7 11.16 -45.18 34.87
C ILE A 7 9.76 -44.57 35.04
N LEU A 8 9.71 -43.25 35.24
CA LEU A 8 8.47 -42.46 35.25
C LEU A 8 8.14 -42.08 33.80
N ALA A 9 7.15 -42.75 33.22
CA ALA A 9 6.58 -42.39 31.94
C ALA A 9 5.65 -41.20 32.12
N PHE A 10 6.06 -40.01 31.62
CA PHE A 10 5.18 -38.84 31.48
C PHE A 10 4.29 -39.08 30.27
N ILE A 11 3.04 -39.40 30.50
CA ILE A 11 2.00 -39.39 29.48
C ILE A 11 1.61 -37.91 29.27
N LEU A 12 2.14 -37.27 28.22
CA LEU A 12 1.60 -36.01 27.70
C LEU A 12 0.24 -36.33 27.07
N SER A 13 -0.83 -36.12 27.79
CA SER A 13 -2.18 -36.04 27.24
C SER A 13 -2.29 -34.69 26.50
N THR A 14 -2.03 -34.66 25.18
CA THR A 14 -2.46 -33.57 24.33
C THR A 14 -3.99 -33.60 24.28
N SER A 15 -4.61 -32.81 25.14
CA SER A 15 -6.00 -32.40 24.97
C SER A 15 -6.03 -31.51 23.69
N LEU A 16 -6.39 -32.11 22.58
CA LEU A 16 -6.93 -31.39 21.42
C LEU A 16 -8.21 -30.69 21.90
N ALA A 17 -8.10 -29.51 22.47
CA ALA A 17 -9.23 -28.61 22.63
C ALA A 17 -9.77 -28.41 21.19
N LYS A 18 -10.98 -28.94 20.94
CA LYS A 18 -11.78 -28.50 19.78
C LYS A 18 -11.78 -27.00 19.83
N ALA A 19 -11.14 -26.35 18.84
CA ALA A 19 -11.26 -24.91 18.63
C ALA A 19 -12.77 -24.64 18.46
N GLN A 20 -13.42 -24.19 19.52
CA GLN A 20 -14.72 -23.56 19.41
C GLN A 20 -14.45 -22.37 18.50
N ASN A 21 -15.14 -22.34 17.33
CA ASN A 21 -15.08 -21.19 16.42
C ASN A 21 -15.27 -19.93 17.27
N ALA A 22 -14.22 -19.11 17.39
CA ALA A 22 -14.33 -17.83 18.07
C ALA A 22 -15.50 -17.07 17.41
N PRO A 23 -16.40 -16.46 18.19
CA PRO A 23 -17.53 -15.76 17.60
C PRO A 23 -16.99 -14.63 16.72
N GLN A 24 -17.29 -14.72 15.44
CA GLN A 24 -16.84 -13.76 14.41
C GLN A 24 -17.39 -12.37 14.69
N VAL A 25 -16.51 -11.38 14.62
CA VAL A 25 -16.90 -9.97 14.68
C VAL A 25 -17.50 -9.57 13.33
N SER A 26 -18.56 -8.76 13.35
CA SER A 26 -19.21 -8.21 12.15
C SER A 26 -19.01 -6.70 12.07
N TYR A 27 -18.97 -6.17 10.86
CA TYR A 27 -18.90 -4.75 10.58
C TYR A 27 -20.27 -4.19 10.23
N PHE A 28 -20.40 -2.88 10.39
CA PHE A 28 -21.60 -2.19 9.92
C PHE A 28 -21.47 -1.81 8.46
N PRO A 29 -22.54 -1.94 7.67
CA PRO A 29 -22.59 -1.36 6.33
C PRO A 29 -22.28 0.14 6.35
N LEU A 30 -21.62 0.66 5.30
CA LEU A 30 -21.20 2.08 5.23
C LEU A 30 -22.36 3.06 5.44
N GLN A 31 -23.55 2.76 4.91
CA GLN A 31 -24.75 3.58 5.07
C GLN A 31 -25.24 3.69 6.52
N ASN A 32 -24.76 2.82 7.41
CA ASN A 32 -25.12 2.86 8.83
C ASN A 32 -24.19 3.76 9.66
N VAL A 33 -23.07 4.23 9.08
CA VAL A 33 -22.05 5.03 9.77
C VAL A 33 -21.84 6.34 9.03
N LYS A 34 -22.52 7.39 9.50
CA LYS A 34 -22.41 8.74 8.94
C LYS A 34 -21.26 9.49 9.61
N LEU A 35 -20.30 9.99 8.83
CA LEU A 35 -19.25 10.88 9.32
C LEU A 35 -19.82 12.23 9.76
N LEU A 36 -19.26 12.83 10.81
CA LEU A 36 -19.53 14.17 11.29
C LEU A 36 -18.32 15.07 11.05
N ASP A 37 -18.46 16.37 11.32
CA ASP A 37 -17.43 17.39 11.10
C ASP A 37 -16.07 16.95 11.64
N SER A 38 -15.12 16.78 10.73
CA SER A 38 -13.79 16.22 10.99
C SER A 38 -12.92 16.28 9.73
N PRO A 39 -11.59 16.10 9.86
CA PRO A 39 -10.70 15.91 8.71
C PRO A 39 -11.13 14.76 7.78
N PHE A 40 -11.77 13.72 8.32
CA PHE A 40 -12.24 12.58 7.53
C PHE A 40 -13.47 12.90 6.69
N LEU A 41 -14.44 13.66 7.25
CA LEU A 41 -15.59 14.15 6.46
C LEU A 41 -15.12 15.11 5.37
N GLN A 42 -14.20 16.02 5.68
CA GLN A 42 -13.61 16.92 4.69
C GLN A 42 -12.92 16.12 3.56
N ALA A 43 -12.10 15.14 3.90
CA ALA A 43 -11.41 14.29 2.93
C ALA A 43 -12.40 13.49 2.06
N GLN A 44 -13.49 12.97 2.63
CA GLN A 44 -14.56 12.29 1.88
C GLN A 44 -15.26 13.23 0.91
N GLN A 45 -15.53 14.47 1.32
CA GLN A 45 -16.17 15.48 0.46
C GLN A 45 -15.24 15.92 -0.67
N THR A 46 -13.95 16.10 -0.37
CA THR A 46 -12.93 16.43 -1.36
C THR A 46 -12.81 15.31 -2.40
N ASP A 47 -12.83 14.05 -1.97
CA ASP A 47 -12.82 12.88 -2.84
C ASP A 47 -14.09 12.78 -3.71
N LEU A 48 -15.26 13.07 -3.13
CA LEU A 48 -16.53 13.14 -3.88
C LEU A 48 -16.44 14.13 -5.05
N HIS A 49 -15.83 15.30 -4.82
CA HIS A 49 -15.61 16.28 -5.88
C HIS A 49 -14.64 15.75 -6.95
N TYR A 50 -13.55 15.11 -6.53
CA TYR A 50 -12.60 14.51 -7.47
C TYR A 50 -13.24 13.40 -8.31
N ILE A 51 -13.99 12.49 -7.70
CA ILE A 51 -14.75 11.42 -8.36
C ILE A 51 -15.70 12.01 -9.43
N LEU A 52 -16.44 13.05 -9.08
CA LEU A 52 -17.38 13.69 -10.02
C LEU A 52 -16.71 14.54 -11.11
N ALA A 53 -15.45 14.96 -10.90
CA ALA A 53 -14.66 15.66 -11.91
C ALA A 53 -14.16 14.73 -13.03
N LEU A 54 -14.01 13.44 -12.76
CA LEU A 54 -13.60 12.46 -13.79
C LEU A 54 -14.67 12.28 -14.85
N ASN A 55 -14.24 12.22 -16.12
CA ASN A 55 -15.15 11.99 -17.26
C ASN A 55 -15.36 10.48 -17.49
N PRO A 56 -16.59 9.96 -17.29
CA PRO A 56 -16.88 8.54 -17.42
C PRO A 56 -16.66 7.99 -18.84
N ASP A 57 -16.93 8.80 -19.87
CA ASP A 57 -16.77 8.35 -21.27
C ASP A 57 -15.29 8.12 -21.63
N ARG A 58 -14.38 8.90 -21.02
CA ARG A 58 -12.94 8.69 -21.17
C ARG A 58 -12.48 7.41 -20.47
N LEU A 59 -13.03 7.10 -19.27
CA LEU A 59 -12.75 5.85 -18.54
C LEU A 59 -13.36 4.62 -19.22
N LEU A 60 -14.49 4.77 -19.90
CA LEU A 60 -15.15 3.70 -20.66
C LEU A 60 -14.51 3.43 -22.03
N ALA A 61 -13.77 4.39 -22.57
CA ALA A 61 -13.21 4.31 -23.92
C ALA A 61 -12.36 3.05 -24.17
N PRO A 62 -11.47 2.60 -23.25
CA PRO A 62 -10.73 1.36 -23.42
C PRO A 62 -11.61 0.13 -23.59
N PHE A 63 -12.64 -0.03 -22.78
CA PHE A 63 -13.56 -1.17 -22.79
C PHE A 63 -14.40 -1.21 -24.08
N LEU A 64 -14.91 -0.07 -24.51
CA LEU A 64 -15.68 0.04 -25.74
C LEU A 64 -14.82 -0.31 -26.97
N ARG A 65 -13.58 0.20 -27.00
CA ARG A 65 -12.62 -0.11 -28.07
C ARG A 65 -12.34 -1.61 -28.18
N GLU A 66 -12.02 -2.28 -27.06
CA GLU A 66 -11.73 -3.72 -27.03
C GLU A 66 -12.96 -4.57 -27.37
N ALA A 67 -14.16 -4.08 -27.10
CA ALA A 67 -15.42 -4.69 -27.51
C ALA A 67 -15.79 -4.43 -28.98
N GLY A 68 -14.96 -3.73 -29.77
CA GLY A 68 -15.24 -3.35 -31.14
C GLY A 68 -16.32 -2.28 -31.33
N LEU A 69 -16.63 -1.55 -30.25
CA LEU A 69 -17.58 -0.45 -30.24
C LEU A 69 -16.85 0.90 -30.36
N THR A 70 -17.52 1.90 -30.92
CA THR A 70 -16.97 3.25 -31.01
C THR A 70 -17.02 3.93 -29.63
N PRO A 71 -15.86 4.35 -29.05
CA PRO A 71 -15.85 5.14 -27.85
C PRO A 71 -16.54 6.49 -28.02
N LYS A 72 -17.18 7.00 -26.95
CA LYS A 72 -17.85 8.31 -26.94
C LYS A 72 -16.88 9.47 -26.72
N ALA A 73 -15.70 9.20 -26.15
CA ALA A 73 -14.61 10.16 -25.94
C ALA A 73 -13.25 9.43 -26.10
N PRO A 74 -12.15 10.16 -26.33
CA PRO A 74 -10.81 9.57 -26.29
C PRO A 74 -10.47 9.12 -24.85
N SER A 75 -9.72 8.02 -24.72
CA SER A 75 -9.21 7.56 -23.41
C SER A 75 -8.45 8.66 -22.66
N TYR A 76 -8.36 8.54 -21.36
CA TYR A 76 -7.35 9.27 -20.60
C TYR A 76 -5.96 8.92 -21.10
N THR A 77 -5.00 9.82 -20.86
CA THR A 77 -3.57 9.62 -21.11
C THR A 77 -2.88 8.90 -19.95
N ASN A 78 -1.59 9.01 -19.85
CA ASN A 78 -0.77 8.40 -18.82
C ASN A 78 -0.84 6.86 -18.87
N TRP A 79 -1.17 6.14 -17.80
CA TRP A 79 -1.24 4.68 -17.83
C TRP A 79 -2.49 4.14 -18.57
N GLU A 80 -3.55 4.93 -18.68
CA GLU A 80 -4.81 4.56 -19.36
C GLU A 80 -4.72 4.50 -20.90
N ASN A 81 -3.57 4.87 -21.49
CA ASN A 81 -3.32 4.73 -22.95
C ASN A 81 -1.93 4.19 -23.27
N THR A 82 -1.22 3.62 -22.28
CA THR A 82 0.13 3.08 -22.45
C THR A 82 0.23 1.60 -22.10
N GLY A 83 -0.89 0.89 -22.07
CA GLY A 83 -0.96 -0.56 -21.88
C GLY A 83 -1.71 -1.04 -20.64
N LEU A 84 -2.01 -0.13 -19.69
CA LEU A 84 -2.83 -0.43 -18.51
C LEU A 84 -4.29 0.09 -18.66
N ASP A 85 -4.69 0.31 -19.86
CA ASP A 85 -5.99 0.84 -20.28
C ASP A 85 -7.15 0.13 -19.58
N GLY A 86 -8.00 0.87 -18.87
CA GLY A 86 -9.21 0.37 -18.20
C GLY A 86 -9.08 0.10 -16.69
N HIS A 87 -7.88 0.10 -16.09
CA HIS A 87 -7.74 -0.22 -14.67
C HIS A 87 -8.38 0.84 -13.76
N ILE A 88 -8.27 2.14 -14.08
CA ILE A 88 -8.97 3.20 -13.32
C ILE A 88 -10.48 3.08 -13.46
N GLY A 89 -10.99 2.64 -14.61
CA GLY A 89 -12.41 2.38 -14.79
C GLY A 89 -12.97 1.38 -13.77
N GLY A 90 -12.24 0.30 -13.48
CA GLY A 90 -12.59 -0.67 -12.44
C GLY A 90 -12.58 -0.07 -11.03
N HIS A 91 -11.51 0.60 -10.64
CA HIS A 91 -11.41 1.34 -9.37
C HIS A 91 -12.52 2.38 -9.21
N TYR A 92 -12.85 3.09 -10.29
CA TYR A 92 -13.88 4.11 -10.29
C TYR A 92 -15.26 3.55 -9.95
N ILE A 93 -15.60 2.36 -10.45
CA ILE A 93 -16.86 1.68 -10.11
C ILE A 93 -16.86 1.30 -8.61
N SER A 94 -15.77 0.78 -8.07
CA SER A 94 -15.63 0.53 -6.62
C SER A 94 -15.83 1.80 -5.81
N ALA A 95 -15.16 2.89 -6.20
CA ALA A 95 -15.25 4.18 -5.52
C ALA A 95 -16.66 4.76 -5.56
N LEU A 96 -17.33 4.77 -6.73
CA LEU A 96 -18.72 5.20 -6.89
C LEU A 96 -19.66 4.39 -5.98
N SER A 97 -19.47 3.07 -5.92
CA SER A 97 -20.30 2.17 -5.13
C SER A 97 -20.17 2.45 -3.62
N MET A 98 -18.96 2.58 -3.13
CA MET A 98 -18.67 2.88 -1.72
C MET A 98 -19.05 4.31 -1.35
N MET A 99 -18.81 5.29 -2.23
CA MET A 99 -19.21 6.69 -1.99
C MET A 99 -20.73 6.82 -1.92
N TYR A 100 -21.47 6.16 -2.82
CA TYR A 100 -22.93 6.11 -2.73
C TYR A 100 -23.40 5.47 -1.43
N ALA A 101 -22.83 4.33 -1.05
CA ALA A 101 -23.18 3.66 0.21
C ALA A 101 -22.92 4.56 1.43
N ALA A 102 -21.80 5.31 1.44
CA ALA A 102 -21.43 6.18 2.55
C ALA A 102 -22.25 7.48 2.63
N THR A 103 -22.66 8.04 1.50
CA THR A 103 -23.26 9.39 1.42
C THR A 103 -24.73 9.43 1.00
N GLY A 104 -25.17 8.44 0.21
CA GLY A 104 -26.47 8.44 -0.45
C GLY A 104 -26.57 9.44 -1.61
N ASP A 105 -25.43 9.94 -2.13
CA ASP A 105 -25.42 10.96 -3.19
C ASP A 105 -25.97 10.40 -4.50
N THR A 106 -27.00 11.07 -5.03
CA THR A 106 -27.72 10.63 -6.23
C THR A 106 -26.95 10.87 -7.53
N ALA A 107 -26.05 11.87 -7.58
CA ALA A 107 -25.20 12.08 -8.75
C ALA A 107 -24.16 10.95 -8.88
N VAL A 108 -23.61 10.48 -7.77
CA VAL A 108 -22.74 9.30 -7.70
C VAL A 108 -23.47 8.04 -8.15
N TYR A 109 -24.71 7.83 -7.65
CA TYR A 109 -25.53 6.67 -8.03
C TYR A 109 -25.86 6.67 -9.54
N ASN A 110 -26.25 7.81 -10.08
CA ASN A 110 -26.55 7.94 -11.51
C ASN A 110 -25.29 7.68 -12.37
N ARG A 111 -24.14 8.16 -11.91
CA ARG A 111 -22.85 7.95 -12.55
C ARG A 111 -22.45 6.46 -12.52
N LEU A 112 -22.68 5.78 -11.39
CA LEU A 112 -22.46 4.33 -11.26
C LEU A 112 -23.30 3.54 -12.26
N ASN A 113 -24.59 3.81 -12.32
CA ASN A 113 -25.49 3.11 -13.25
C ASN A 113 -25.07 3.35 -14.71
N TYR A 114 -24.71 4.59 -15.07
CA TYR A 114 -24.19 4.89 -16.39
C TYR A 114 -22.94 4.07 -16.76
N MET A 115 -21.98 3.95 -15.82
CA MET A 115 -20.78 3.11 -16.03
C MET A 115 -21.13 1.65 -16.23
N LEU A 116 -22.05 1.12 -15.41
CA LEU A 116 -22.48 -0.29 -15.50
C LEU A 116 -23.23 -0.60 -16.81
N ASP A 117 -24.13 0.30 -17.25
CA ASP A 117 -24.88 0.12 -18.49
C ASP A 117 -23.95 0.08 -19.71
N GLU A 118 -22.95 0.96 -19.77
CA GLU A 118 -21.98 0.99 -20.87
C GLU A 118 -21.02 -0.21 -20.85
N LEU A 119 -20.58 -0.65 -19.66
CA LEU A 119 -19.77 -1.88 -19.53
C LEU A 119 -20.57 -3.12 -19.89
N HIS A 120 -21.85 -3.17 -19.51
CA HIS A 120 -22.74 -4.26 -19.93
C HIS A 120 -22.89 -4.30 -21.46
N ARG A 121 -23.06 -3.14 -22.10
CA ARG A 121 -23.09 -3.03 -23.55
C ARG A 121 -21.80 -3.54 -24.19
N ALA A 122 -20.64 -3.24 -23.61
CA ALA A 122 -19.35 -3.78 -24.05
C ALA A 122 -19.27 -5.29 -23.87
N GLN A 123 -19.68 -5.84 -22.71
CA GLN A 123 -19.73 -7.27 -22.45
C GLN A 123 -20.62 -8.03 -23.45
N GLN A 124 -21.81 -7.48 -23.74
CA GLN A 124 -22.74 -8.06 -24.72
C GLN A 124 -22.17 -8.05 -26.15
N ALA A 125 -21.46 -6.99 -26.52
CA ALA A 125 -20.82 -6.89 -27.85
C ALA A 125 -19.70 -7.93 -28.03
N VAL A 126 -18.92 -8.24 -26.99
CA VAL A 126 -17.94 -9.33 -27.00
C VAL A 126 -18.61 -10.71 -27.04
N GLY A 127 -19.72 -10.88 -26.33
CA GLY A 127 -20.56 -12.08 -26.36
C GLY A 127 -19.99 -13.31 -25.65
N THR A 128 -18.87 -13.20 -24.94
CA THR A 128 -18.22 -14.31 -24.20
C THR A 128 -18.28 -14.16 -22.68
N GLY A 129 -18.80 -13.06 -22.18
CA GLY A 129 -18.75 -12.69 -20.77
C GLY A 129 -17.53 -11.83 -20.40
N PHE A 130 -16.55 -11.71 -21.27
CA PHE A 130 -15.33 -10.91 -21.04
C PHE A 130 -15.61 -9.40 -20.98
N ILE A 131 -14.92 -8.72 -20.05
CA ILE A 131 -14.85 -7.26 -19.97
C ILE A 131 -13.39 -6.86 -19.70
N GLY A 132 -12.79 -6.05 -20.55
CA GLY A 132 -11.43 -5.55 -20.34
C GLY A 132 -11.08 -4.40 -21.29
N GLY A 133 -10.10 -3.60 -20.90
CA GLY A 133 -9.64 -2.42 -21.66
C GLY A 133 -8.23 -2.56 -22.24
N THR A 134 -7.45 -3.57 -21.81
CA THR A 134 -6.07 -3.77 -22.28
C THR A 134 -6.03 -3.99 -23.79
N PRO A 135 -5.25 -3.21 -24.56
CA PRO A 135 -5.22 -3.30 -26.03
C PRO A 135 -4.84 -4.69 -26.52
N GLY A 136 -5.71 -5.29 -27.38
CA GLY A 136 -5.49 -6.62 -27.95
C GLY A 136 -5.65 -7.78 -26.97
N SER A 137 -6.33 -7.58 -25.85
CA SER A 137 -6.53 -8.60 -24.82
C SER A 137 -7.36 -9.79 -25.28
N LEU A 138 -8.30 -9.63 -26.22
CA LEU A 138 -9.05 -10.75 -26.79
C LEU A 138 -8.14 -11.81 -27.44
N GLN A 139 -7.09 -11.39 -28.14
CA GLN A 139 -6.09 -12.30 -28.71
C GLN A 139 -5.23 -12.95 -27.64
N LEU A 140 -4.79 -12.18 -26.65
CA LEU A 140 -4.04 -12.68 -25.48
C LEU A 140 -4.78 -13.87 -24.83
N TRP A 141 -6.08 -13.71 -24.52
CA TRP A 141 -6.83 -14.74 -23.81
C TRP A 141 -7.04 -16.01 -24.66
N LYS A 142 -7.11 -15.87 -25.99
CA LYS A 142 -7.09 -17.04 -26.88
C LYS A 142 -5.77 -17.82 -26.80
N GLU A 143 -4.63 -17.12 -26.74
CA GLU A 143 -3.32 -17.74 -26.56
C GLU A 143 -3.23 -18.46 -25.20
N ILE A 144 -3.63 -17.81 -24.11
CA ILE A 144 -3.65 -18.40 -22.77
C ILE A 144 -4.52 -19.67 -22.74
N LYS A 145 -5.72 -19.64 -23.31
CA LYS A 145 -6.63 -20.79 -23.36
C LYS A 145 -6.00 -22.01 -24.04
N THR A 146 -5.09 -21.82 -24.99
CA THR A 146 -4.33 -22.92 -25.65
C THR A 146 -3.10 -23.36 -24.87
N GLY A 147 -2.83 -22.81 -23.71
CA GLY A 147 -1.64 -23.12 -22.90
C GLY A 147 -0.36 -22.41 -23.37
N ASN A 148 -0.46 -21.47 -24.32
CA ASN A 148 0.68 -20.67 -24.74
C ASN A 148 0.88 -19.50 -23.76
N ILE A 149 1.69 -19.73 -22.71
CA ILE A 149 1.91 -18.80 -21.61
C ILE A 149 3.38 -18.34 -21.61
N ARG A 150 3.57 -17.03 -21.63
CA ARG A 150 4.87 -16.36 -21.49
C ARG A 150 4.70 -15.25 -20.43
N ALA A 151 5.05 -15.56 -19.19
CA ALA A 151 4.85 -14.67 -18.06
C ALA A 151 6.18 -14.15 -17.49
N GLY A 152 6.28 -12.85 -17.28
CA GLY A 152 7.25 -12.16 -16.43
C GLY A 152 6.57 -11.56 -15.21
N GLY A 153 7.30 -10.81 -14.36
CA GLY A 153 6.70 -10.17 -13.18
C GLY A 153 5.58 -9.19 -13.54
N PHE A 154 5.78 -8.44 -14.62
CA PHE A 154 4.86 -7.39 -15.07
C PHE A 154 4.41 -7.56 -16.52
N ASP A 155 4.61 -8.74 -17.07
CA ASP A 155 4.28 -9.08 -18.45
C ASP A 155 3.54 -10.41 -18.53
N LEU A 156 2.53 -10.48 -19.39
CA LEU A 156 1.88 -11.71 -19.78
C LEU A 156 1.64 -11.67 -21.30
N ASN A 157 2.37 -12.51 -22.04
CA ASN A 157 2.33 -12.59 -23.51
C ASN A 157 2.51 -11.22 -24.19
N GLY A 158 3.45 -10.40 -23.69
CA GLY A 158 3.74 -9.08 -24.24
C GLY A 158 2.72 -7.98 -23.86
N LYS A 159 1.84 -8.22 -22.89
CA LYS A 159 0.89 -7.23 -22.38
C LYS A 159 1.25 -6.86 -20.95
N TRP A 160 1.19 -5.59 -20.64
CA TRP A 160 1.48 -5.06 -19.30
C TRP A 160 0.36 -5.42 -18.32
N VAL A 161 0.67 -6.28 -17.38
CA VAL A 161 -0.17 -6.79 -16.25
C VAL A 161 -1.68 -6.94 -16.54
N PRO A 162 -2.07 -7.71 -17.58
CA PRO A 162 -3.47 -7.79 -17.99
C PRO A 162 -4.37 -8.45 -16.93
N LEU A 163 -3.83 -9.35 -16.10
CA LEU A 163 -4.56 -9.95 -14.98
C LEU A 163 -4.87 -8.94 -13.87
N TYR A 164 -3.91 -8.06 -13.55
CA TYR A 164 -4.14 -6.95 -12.63
C TYR A 164 -5.22 -6.00 -13.17
N ASN A 165 -5.16 -5.67 -14.46
CA ASN A 165 -6.13 -4.80 -15.10
C ASN A 165 -7.57 -5.33 -14.94
N ILE A 166 -7.83 -6.58 -15.34
CA ILE A 166 -9.16 -7.17 -15.20
C ILE A 166 -9.59 -7.36 -13.75
N HIS A 167 -8.64 -7.57 -12.82
CA HIS A 167 -8.96 -7.63 -11.39
C HIS A 167 -9.70 -6.37 -10.92
N LYS A 168 -9.33 -5.19 -11.43
CA LYS A 168 -10.01 -3.94 -11.04
C LYS A 168 -11.46 -3.90 -11.50
N THR A 169 -11.72 -4.43 -12.70
CA THR A 169 -13.09 -4.57 -13.22
C THR A 169 -13.89 -5.58 -12.38
N TYR A 170 -13.31 -6.73 -12.04
CA TYR A 170 -13.93 -7.72 -11.14
C TYR A 170 -14.28 -7.10 -9.78
N ALA A 171 -13.33 -6.40 -9.16
CA ALA A 171 -13.54 -5.73 -7.87
C ALA A 171 -14.64 -4.66 -7.97
N GLY A 172 -14.65 -3.85 -9.05
CA GLY A 172 -15.68 -2.86 -9.29
C GLY A 172 -17.09 -3.44 -9.39
N LEU A 173 -17.25 -4.51 -10.15
CA LEU A 173 -18.55 -5.18 -10.30
C LEU A 173 -19.01 -5.83 -8.98
N ARG A 174 -18.10 -6.48 -8.24
CA ARG A 174 -18.36 -7.01 -6.90
C ARG A 174 -18.87 -5.91 -5.96
N ASP A 175 -18.16 -4.78 -5.93
CA ASP A 175 -18.47 -3.67 -5.03
C ASP A 175 -19.78 -2.97 -5.41
N ALA A 176 -20.09 -2.87 -6.71
CA ALA A 176 -21.38 -2.36 -7.18
C ALA A 176 -22.56 -3.23 -6.71
N TYR A 177 -22.38 -4.54 -6.64
CA TYR A 177 -23.39 -5.42 -6.05
C TYR A 177 -23.44 -5.27 -4.51
N LEU A 178 -22.30 -5.38 -3.83
CA LEU A 178 -22.26 -5.43 -2.37
C LEU A 178 -22.62 -4.09 -1.69
N TYR A 179 -22.22 -2.95 -2.27
CA TYR A 179 -22.43 -1.63 -1.67
C TYR A 179 -23.63 -0.86 -2.25
N ALA A 180 -23.92 -1.05 -3.54
CA ALA A 180 -25.03 -0.34 -4.22
C ALA A 180 -26.22 -1.25 -4.58
N GLY A 181 -26.13 -2.55 -4.36
CA GLY A 181 -27.22 -3.51 -4.62
C GLY A 181 -27.50 -3.74 -6.11
N SER A 182 -26.53 -3.53 -7.00
CA SER A 182 -26.73 -3.66 -8.44
C SER A 182 -26.79 -5.12 -8.88
N GLU A 183 -27.99 -5.63 -9.21
CA GLU A 183 -28.14 -6.98 -9.77
C GLU A 183 -27.54 -7.08 -11.19
N LEU A 184 -27.51 -5.98 -11.95
CA LEU A 184 -26.80 -5.95 -13.23
C LEU A 184 -25.32 -6.27 -13.05
N ALA A 185 -24.66 -5.58 -12.10
CA ALA A 185 -23.24 -5.83 -11.79
C ALA A 185 -23.00 -7.25 -11.30
N ARG A 186 -23.93 -7.81 -10.50
CA ARG A 186 -23.87 -9.21 -10.06
C ARG A 186 -23.89 -10.19 -11.23
N GLN A 187 -24.80 -10.00 -12.19
CA GLN A 187 -24.88 -10.88 -13.38
C GLN A 187 -23.63 -10.74 -14.24
N MET A 188 -23.18 -9.50 -14.50
CA MET A 188 -21.95 -9.24 -15.26
C MET A 188 -20.73 -9.89 -14.62
N LEU A 189 -20.64 -9.85 -13.30
CA LEU A 189 -19.55 -10.46 -12.50
C LEU A 189 -19.55 -12.00 -12.65
N ILE A 190 -20.72 -12.63 -12.60
CA ILE A 190 -20.89 -14.07 -12.77
C ILE A 190 -20.47 -14.49 -14.18
N ASP A 191 -20.99 -13.82 -15.21
CA ASP A 191 -20.69 -14.11 -16.62
C ASP A 191 -19.18 -13.93 -16.90
N PHE A 192 -18.56 -12.90 -16.31
CA PHE A 192 -17.14 -12.66 -16.43
C PHE A 192 -16.30 -13.73 -15.72
N THR A 193 -16.78 -14.26 -14.58
CA THR A 193 -16.08 -15.32 -13.85
C THR A 193 -16.23 -16.68 -14.54
N ASP A 194 -17.39 -16.97 -15.14
CA ASP A 194 -17.59 -18.15 -15.96
C ASP A 194 -16.69 -18.13 -17.21
N TRP A 195 -16.51 -16.94 -17.82
CA TRP A 195 -15.53 -16.76 -18.88
C TRP A 195 -14.10 -17.09 -18.40
N MET A 196 -13.66 -16.66 -17.21
CA MET A 196 -12.34 -17.00 -16.69
C MET A 196 -12.19 -18.51 -16.42
N ILE A 197 -13.25 -19.17 -15.98
CA ILE A 197 -13.26 -20.64 -15.84
C ILE A 197 -13.03 -21.28 -17.22
N ASP A 198 -13.73 -20.83 -18.25
CA ASP A 198 -13.57 -21.34 -19.64
C ASP A 198 -12.13 -21.13 -20.15
N ILE A 199 -11.54 -19.96 -19.93
CA ILE A 199 -10.16 -19.64 -20.33
C ILE A 199 -9.14 -20.56 -19.64
N THR A 200 -9.36 -20.90 -18.37
CA THR A 200 -8.37 -21.65 -17.56
C THR A 200 -8.67 -23.13 -17.40
N SER A 201 -9.80 -23.62 -17.94
CA SER A 201 -10.28 -25.00 -17.76
C SER A 201 -9.32 -26.06 -18.31
N GLY A 202 -8.61 -25.76 -19.39
CA GLY A 202 -7.63 -26.68 -20.01
C GLY A 202 -6.20 -26.54 -19.49
N LEU A 203 -5.93 -25.61 -18.58
CA LEU A 203 -4.58 -25.36 -18.07
C LEU A 203 -4.23 -26.32 -16.93
N SER A 204 -3.02 -26.88 -16.95
CA SER A 204 -2.47 -27.61 -15.80
C SER A 204 -2.20 -26.65 -14.62
N ASP A 205 -1.97 -27.23 -13.43
CA ASP A 205 -1.62 -26.43 -12.24
C ASP A 205 -0.27 -25.72 -12.44
N GLU A 206 0.70 -26.34 -13.12
CA GLU A 206 1.98 -25.71 -13.44
C GLU A 206 1.78 -24.51 -14.38
N GLN A 207 0.95 -24.66 -15.41
CA GLN A 207 0.63 -23.55 -16.32
C GLN A 207 -0.10 -22.42 -15.60
N MET A 208 -1.01 -22.75 -14.67
CA MET A 208 -1.63 -21.74 -13.81
C MET A 208 -0.60 -20.98 -12.98
N GLN A 209 0.33 -21.68 -12.32
CA GLN A 209 1.36 -21.05 -11.51
C GLN A 209 2.37 -20.24 -12.35
N ASP A 210 2.67 -20.67 -13.58
CA ASP A 210 3.50 -19.89 -14.52
C ASP A 210 2.79 -18.59 -14.94
N MET A 211 1.51 -18.63 -15.28
CA MET A 211 0.68 -17.46 -15.59
C MET A 211 0.64 -16.46 -14.42
N LEU A 212 0.55 -16.96 -13.18
CA LEU A 212 0.49 -16.15 -11.96
C LEU A 212 1.82 -15.49 -11.58
N ARG A 213 2.91 -15.74 -12.31
CA ARG A 213 4.14 -14.95 -12.19
C ARG A 213 3.92 -13.51 -12.59
N SER A 214 3.03 -13.25 -13.55
CA SER A 214 2.58 -11.90 -13.86
C SER A 214 1.68 -11.37 -12.73
N GLU A 215 1.80 -10.09 -12.44
CA GLU A 215 0.97 -9.41 -11.44
C GLU A 215 -0.52 -9.62 -11.76
N HIS A 216 -1.28 -10.09 -10.76
CA HIS A 216 -2.68 -10.48 -10.94
C HIS A 216 -3.62 -9.90 -9.88
N GLY A 217 -3.14 -8.91 -9.09
CA GLY A 217 -3.95 -8.27 -8.04
C GLY A 217 -4.53 -9.30 -7.06
N GLY A 218 -5.77 -9.09 -6.67
CA GLY A 218 -6.55 -9.95 -5.77
C GLY A 218 -7.61 -10.79 -6.48
N LEU A 219 -7.31 -11.37 -7.65
CA LEU A 219 -8.28 -12.23 -8.38
C LEU A 219 -8.75 -13.42 -7.53
N ASN A 220 -7.86 -14.02 -6.73
CA ASN A 220 -8.23 -15.08 -5.80
C ASN A 220 -9.23 -14.62 -4.73
N GLU A 221 -9.13 -13.40 -4.22
CA GLU A 221 -10.14 -12.81 -3.33
C GLU A 221 -11.48 -12.67 -4.04
N THR A 222 -11.47 -12.06 -5.23
CA THR A 222 -12.70 -11.75 -5.95
C THR A 222 -13.45 -13.02 -6.37
N PHE A 223 -12.74 -14.06 -6.82
CA PHE A 223 -13.38 -15.34 -7.15
C PHE A 223 -13.95 -16.05 -5.92
N ALA A 224 -13.30 -15.93 -4.76
CA ALA A 224 -13.84 -16.40 -3.49
C ALA A 224 -15.12 -15.63 -3.11
N ASP A 225 -15.16 -14.30 -3.33
CA ASP A 225 -16.38 -13.51 -3.14
C ASP A 225 -17.52 -13.94 -4.09
N VAL A 226 -17.21 -14.27 -5.34
CA VAL A 226 -18.22 -14.81 -6.27
C VAL A 226 -18.77 -16.16 -5.78
N ALA A 227 -17.93 -17.00 -5.17
CA ALA A 227 -18.40 -18.25 -4.54
C ALA A 227 -19.38 -17.96 -3.39
N GLU A 228 -19.13 -16.97 -2.55
CA GLU A 228 -20.05 -16.57 -1.47
C GLU A 228 -21.35 -15.97 -2.02
N ILE A 229 -21.26 -15.08 -3.03
CA ILE A 229 -22.42 -14.42 -3.66
C ILE A 229 -23.36 -15.41 -4.33
N THR A 230 -22.82 -16.47 -4.93
CA THR A 230 -23.60 -17.47 -5.71
C THR A 230 -23.92 -18.74 -4.92
N GLY A 231 -23.12 -19.08 -3.92
CA GLY A 231 -23.15 -20.38 -3.24
C GLY A 231 -22.53 -21.51 -4.07
N ASP A 232 -21.93 -21.24 -5.24
CA ASP A 232 -21.36 -22.26 -6.13
C ASP A 232 -19.86 -22.47 -5.86
N LYS A 233 -19.50 -23.70 -5.46
CA LYS A 233 -18.13 -24.08 -5.12
C LYS A 233 -17.14 -23.96 -6.30
N LYS A 234 -17.59 -24.01 -7.55
CA LYS A 234 -16.69 -23.91 -8.72
C LYS A 234 -15.85 -22.63 -8.70
N TYR A 235 -16.39 -21.52 -8.16
CA TYR A 235 -15.68 -20.25 -8.03
C TYR A 235 -14.66 -20.27 -6.89
N LEU A 236 -14.92 -21.02 -5.82
CA LEU A 236 -13.94 -21.22 -4.76
C LEU A 236 -12.75 -22.07 -5.23
N GLU A 237 -13.01 -23.08 -6.07
CA GLU A 237 -11.93 -23.84 -6.73
C GLU A 237 -11.10 -22.96 -7.67
N LEU A 238 -11.75 -22.07 -8.44
CA LEU A 238 -11.04 -21.08 -9.25
C LEU A 238 -10.15 -20.18 -8.37
N ALA A 239 -10.66 -19.69 -7.24
CA ALA A 239 -9.91 -18.87 -6.29
C ALA A 239 -8.67 -19.60 -5.75
N ARG A 240 -8.80 -20.89 -5.42
CA ARG A 240 -7.68 -21.76 -5.00
C ARG A 240 -6.63 -21.89 -6.11
N ARG A 241 -7.04 -22.12 -7.36
CA ARG A 241 -6.13 -22.21 -8.51
C ARG A 241 -5.41 -20.88 -8.80
N PHE A 242 -6.06 -19.72 -8.56
CA PHE A 242 -5.47 -18.40 -8.69
C PHE A 242 -4.62 -17.96 -7.49
N SER A 243 -4.40 -18.85 -6.53
CA SER A 243 -3.52 -18.57 -5.39
C SER A 243 -2.08 -18.94 -5.70
N HIS A 244 -1.20 -17.94 -5.73
CA HIS A 244 0.20 -18.07 -6.17
C HIS A 244 1.08 -18.73 -5.13
N LYS A 245 1.49 -19.97 -5.35
CA LYS A 245 2.20 -20.83 -4.38
C LYS A 245 3.59 -20.33 -4.02
N ILE A 246 4.29 -19.63 -4.94
CA ILE A 246 5.63 -19.10 -4.68
C ILE A 246 5.67 -18.12 -3.50
N ILE A 247 4.53 -17.48 -3.21
CA ILE A 247 4.35 -16.59 -2.06
C ILE A 247 3.74 -17.36 -0.88
N LEU A 248 2.71 -18.16 -1.15
CA LEU A 248 1.95 -18.86 -0.12
C LEU A 248 2.79 -19.90 0.63
N ASP A 249 3.53 -20.75 -0.10
CA ASP A 249 4.24 -21.89 0.48
C ASP A 249 5.34 -21.48 1.48
N PRO A 250 6.15 -20.43 1.24
CA PRO A 250 7.06 -19.88 2.26
C PRO A 250 6.33 -19.32 3.48
N LEU A 251 5.22 -18.58 3.27
CA LEU A 251 4.46 -17.97 4.37
C LEU A 251 3.82 -19.02 5.31
N ILE A 252 3.38 -20.16 4.78
CA ILE A 252 2.88 -21.29 5.60
C ILE A 252 3.97 -21.84 6.53
N LYS A 253 5.24 -21.69 6.13
CA LYS A 253 6.43 -22.20 6.86
C LYS A 253 7.11 -21.14 7.73
N ASP A 254 6.50 -19.96 7.91
CA ASP A 254 7.09 -18.81 8.60
C ASP A 254 8.41 -18.33 7.95
N GLU A 255 8.55 -18.47 6.63
CA GLU A 255 9.72 -18.01 5.89
C GLU A 255 9.44 -16.63 5.26
N ASP A 256 10.14 -15.60 5.73
CA ASP A 256 10.13 -14.27 5.11
C ASP A 256 11.04 -14.24 3.89
N ARG A 257 10.45 -14.32 2.69
CA ARG A 257 11.14 -14.19 1.40
C ARG A 257 10.72 -12.93 0.63
N LEU A 258 10.24 -11.90 1.34
CA LEU A 258 9.64 -10.72 0.70
C LEU A 258 10.67 -9.72 0.19
N THR A 259 11.89 -9.69 0.74
CA THR A 259 12.92 -8.71 0.34
C THR A 259 13.13 -8.71 -1.18
N GLY A 260 13.03 -7.53 -1.80
CA GLY A 260 13.13 -7.33 -3.24
C GLY A 260 11.90 -7.69 -4.06
N MET A 261 10.84 -8.21 -3.45
CA MET A 261 9.57 -8.40 -4.16
C MET A 261 8.80 -7.08 -4.23
N HIS A 262 8.15 -6.83 -5.36
CA HIS A 262 7.22 -5.70 -5.52
C HIS A 262 6.08 -5.85 -4.51
N ALA A 263 5.96 -4.89 -3.59
CA ALA A 263 5.12 -5.05 -2.40
C ALA A 263 3.63 -5.11 -2.74
N ASN A 264 3.15 -4.17 -3.56
CA ASN A 264 1.74 -4.11 -3.92
C ASN A 264 1.29 -5.34 -4.73
N THR A 265 2.19 -6.00 -5.45
CA THR A 265 1.89 -7.27 -6.11
C THR A 265 1.59 -8.41 -5.12
N GLN A 266 2.21 -8.40 -3.93
CA GLN A 266 2.06 -9.51 -2.98
C GLN A 266 0.87 -9.32 -2.02
N ILE A 267 0.61 -8.11 -1.55
CA ILE A 267 -0.40 -7.86 -0.51
C ILE A 267 -1.80 -8.33 -0.93
N PRO A 268 -2.30 -8.03 -2.16
CA PRO A 268 -3.62 -8.50 -2.61
C PRO A 268 -3.74 -10.03 -2.68
N LYS A 269 -2.66 -10.74 -3.03
CA LYS A 269 -2.64 -12.21 -3.04
C LYS A 269 -2.91 -12.77 -1.64
N VAL A 270 -2.31 -12.14 -0.61
CA VAL A 270 -2.48 -12.55 0.80
C VAL A 270 -3.89 -12.26 1.31
N ILE A 271 -4.51 -11.17 0.87
CA ILE A 271 -5.94 -10.90 1.12
C ILE A 271 -6.76 -12.07 0.58
N GLY A 272 -6.47 -12.53 -0.64
CA GLY A 272 -7.14 -13.68 -1.24
C GLY A 272 -6.89 -14.99 -0.50
N TYR A 273 -5.66 -15.26 0.00
CA TYR A 273 -5.42 -16.45 0.82
C TYR A 273 -6.29 -16.44 2.08
N LYS A 274 -6.36 -15.28 2.76
CA LYS A 274 -7.23 -15.08 3.92
C LYS A 274 -8.69 -15.33 3.57
N ARG A 275 -9.17 -14.80 2.42
CA ARG A 275 -10.56 -14.94 1.98
C ARG A 275 -10.92 -16.39 1.64
N VAL A 276 -10.06 -17.08 0.91
CA VAL A 276 -10.22 -18.51 0.61
C VAL A 276 -10.25 -19.33 1.90
N ALA A 277 -9.37 -19.04 2.86
CA ALA A 277 -9.35 -19.70 4.16
C ALA A 277 -10.68 -19.52 4.91
N GLU A 278 -11.26 -18.32 4.92
CA GLU A 278 -12.53 -18.02 5.57
C GLU A 278 -13.69 -18.88 5.01
N LEU A 279 -13.80 -18.95 3.70
CA LEU A 279 -14.88 -19.66 3.02
C LEU A 279 -14.67 -21.19 3.03
N SER A 280 -13.45 -21.64 3.29
CA SER A 280 -13.10 -23.07 3.32
C SER A 280 -13.08 -23.68 4.71
N GLN A 281 -13.38 -22.97 5.78
CA GLN A 281 -13.30 -23.46 7.17
C GLN A 281 -14.14 -24.74 7.44
N ASN A 282 -15.24 -24.89 6.73
CA ASN A 282 -16.16 -26.04 6.86
C ASN A 282 -16.08 -27.01 5.68
N ASP A 283 -15.14 -26.83 4.75
CA ASP A 283 -14.93 -27.72 3.62
C ASP A 283 -14.13 -28.94 4.07
N LYS A 284 -14.81 -30.08 4.20
CA LYS A 284 -14.20 -31.33 4.67
C LYS A 284 -13.25 -31.96 3.67
N ASP A 285 -13.40 -31.63 2.41
CA ASP A 285 -12.60 -32.16 1.30
C ASP A 285 -11.32 -31.31 1.09
N TRP A 286 -11.24 -30.15 1.75
CA TRP A 286 -10.11 -29.22 1.67
C TRP A 286 -9.69 -28.72 3.05
N ASN A 287 -8.62 -29.26 3.60
CA ASN A 287 -8.20 -29.07 5.00
C ASN A 287 -7.10 -28.02 5.20
N HIS A 288 -6.83 -27.14 4.22
CA HIS A 288 -5.75 -26.14 4.24
C HIS A 288 -6.16 -24.78 4.82
N ALA A 289 -7.41 -24.60 5.28
CA ALA A 289 -7.92 -23.30 5.72
C ALA A 289 -7.09 -22.68 6.86
N ALA A 290 -6.66 -23.49 7.84
CA ALA A 290 -5.87 -23.02 8.96
C ALA A 290 -4.45 -22.58 8.53
N GLU A 291 -3.83 -23.28 7.59
CA GLU A 291 -2.49 -22.95 7.07
C GLU A 291 -2.52 -21.65 6.29
N TRP A 292 -3.57 -21.42 5.50
CA TRP A 292 -3.70 -20.20 4.71
C TRP A 292 -4.05 -18.97 5.58
N ASP A 293 -4.88 -19.15 6.62
CA ASP A 293 -5.11 -18.11 7.64
C ASP A 293 -3.81 -17.76 8.37
N HIS A 294 -3.02 -18.79 8.75
CA HIS A 294 -1.70 -18.61 9.35
C HIS A 294 -0.75 -17.82 8.43
N ALA A 295 -0.65 -18.20 7.17
CA ALA A 295 0.17 -17.49 6.19
C ALA A 295 -0.18 -16.00 6.09
N ALA A 296 -1.48 -15.66 6.10
CA ALA A 296 -1.93 -14.27 6.06
C ALA A 296 -1.56 -13.50 7.36
N ARG A 297 -1.65 -14.14 8.52
CA ARG A 297 -1.22 -13.55 9.80
C ARG A 297 0.29 -13.36 9.88
N PHE A 298 1.06 -14.34 9.44
CA PHE A 298 2.51 -14.26 9.39
C PHE A 298 2.97 -13.12 8.46
N PHE A 299 2.39 -13.03 7.25
CA PHE A 299 2.67 -11.93 6.34
C PHE A 299 2.37 -10.57 6.97
N TRP A 300 1.18 -10.39 7.54
CA TRP A 300 0.80 -9.14 8.19
C TRP A 300 1.78 -8.75 9.30
N ASN A 301 2.12 -9.71 10.17
CA ASN A 301 3.07 -9.51 11.27
C ASN A 301 4.45 -9.10 10.76
N THR A 302 4.94 -9.77 9.71
CA THR A 302 6.22 -9.48 9.06
C THR A 302 6.25 -8.07 8.47
N VAL A 303 5.21 -7.66 7.75
CA VAL A 303 5.17 -6.33 7.13
C VAL A 303 5.01 -5.23 8.18
N VAL A 304 4.08 -5.39 9.12
CA VAL A 304 3.78 -4.35 10.12
C VAL A 304 4.92 -4.14 11.10
N ASN A 305 5.52 -5.22 11.61
CA ASN A 305 6.51 -5.13 12.68
C ASN A 305 7.96 -5.03 12.21
N HIS A 306 8.26 -5.43 10.95
CA HIS A 306 9.64 -5.50 10.47
C HIS A 306 9.93 -4.69 9.20
N ARG A 307 8.89 -4.20 8.49
CA ARG A 307 9.07 -3.50 7.20
C ARG A 307 8.36 -2.16 7.12
N SER A 308 7.55 -1.81 8.14
CA SER A 308 6.81 -0.54 8.15
C SER A 308 7.56 0.56 8.90
N VAL A 309 7.41 1.80 8.46
CA VAL A 309 7.93 3.01 9.11
C VAL A 309 6.84 3.69 9.94
N CYS A 310 7.20 4.75 10.67
CA CYS A 310 6.34 5.41 11.64
C CYS A 310 4.95 5.82 11.12
N ILE A 311 4.78 6.10 9.83
CA ILE A 311 3.47 6.40 9.21
C ILE A 311 2.61 5.15 8.94
N GLY A 312 3.12 3.95 9.20
CA GLY A 312 2.45 2.68 8.89
C GLY A 312 2.63 2.22 7.44
N GLY A 313 3.34 2.97 6.61
CA GLY A 313 3.67 2.62 5.24
C GLY A 313 4.91 1.74 5.14
N ASN A 314 5.09 1.07 4.02
CA ASN A 314 6.21 0.18 3.72
C ASN A 314 6.63 0.32 2.25
N SER A 315 7.73 -0.30 1.86
CA SER A 315 8.37 -0.31 0.54
C SER A 315 9.20 0.94 0.20
N VAL A 316 10.16 0.73 -0.68
CA VAL A 316 10.93 1.77 -1.36
C VAL A 316 10.95 1.41 -2.84
N ARG A 317 10.68 2.37 -3.71
CA ARG A 317 10.52 2.12 -5.16
C ARG A 317 9.65 0.89 -5.44
N GLU A 318 8.49 0.85 -4.78
CA GLU A 318 7.48 -0.22 -4.86
C GLU A 318 7.88 -1.57 -4.26
N HIS A 319 9.14 -1.78 -3.81
CA HIS A 319 9.64 -3.08 -3.40
C HIS A 319 9.89 -3.16 -1.90
N PHE A 320 9.74 -4.34 -1.32
CA PHE A 320 10.11 -4.60 0.07
C PHE A 320 11.63 -4.52 0.23
N HIS A 321 12.11 -3.58 1.03
CA HIS A 321 13.52 -3.48 1.42
C HIS A 321 13.89 -4.54 2.48
N PRO A 322 15.19 -4.80 2.75
CA PRO A 322 15.63 -5.67 3.83
C PRO A 322 15.10 -5.22 5.19
N THR A 323 14.82 -6.15 6.10
CA THR A 323 14.27 -5.88 7.43
C THR A 323 15.27 -5.19 8.38
N ASP A 324 16.56 -5.30 8.09
CA ASP A 324 17.69 -4.78 8.88
C ASP A 324 18.38 -3.56 8.24
N ASN A 325 17.86 -3.05 7.10
CA ASN A 325 18.45 -1.92 6.40
C ASN A 325 17.40 -0.98 5.84
N PHE A 326 17.25 0.20 6.47
CA PHE A 326 16.33 1.26 6.06
C PHE A 326 17.05 2.44 5.40
N THR A 327 18.27 2.25 4.90
CA THR A 327 19.05 3.33 4.27
C THR A 327 18.35 3.88 3.03
N SER A 328 17.81 3.01 2.18
CA SER A 328 17.05 3.40 0.99
C SER A 328 15.80 4.21 1.37
N MET A 329 15.10 3.83 2.44
CA MET A 329 13.93 4.54 2.95
C MET A 329 14.22 6.02 3.29
N LEU A 330 15.42 6.29 3.81
CA LEU A 330 15.86 7.65 4.20
C LEU A 330 16.50 8.45 3.07
N ASN A 331 16.96 7.78 2.02
CA ASN A 331 17.73 8.40 0.94
C ASN A 331 16.94 8.54 -0.36
N ASP A 332 15.97 7.67 -0.61
CA ASP A 332 15.21 7.65 -1.85
C ASP A 332 14.02 8.63 -1.81
N VAL A 333 13.63 9.11 -2.98
CA VAL A 333 12.46 9.97 -3.17
C VAL A 333 11.17 9.18 -3.36
N GLN A 334 11.29 7.89 -3.64
CA GLN A 334 10.18 6.95 -3.82
C GLN A 334 10.02 6.12 -2.53
N GLY A 335 9.45 6.74 -1.50
CA GLY A 335 9.17 6.11 -0.20
C GLY A 335 7.96 5.18 -0.24
N PRO A 336 7.29 4.96 0.91
CA PRO A 336 6.11 4.11 0.99
C PRO A 336 5.04 4.46 -0.04
N GLU A 337 4.57 3.42 -0.73
CA GLU A 337 3.49 3.49 -1.72
C GLU A 337 2.12 3.48 -1.04
N THR A 338 1.21 4.37 -1.45
CA THR A 338 -0.13 4.47 -0.87
C THR A 338 -0.98 3.21 -1.11
N CYS A 339 -0.85 2.56 -2.28
CA CYS A 339 -1.57 1.30 -2.57
C CYS A 339 -1.21 0.18 -1.60
N ASN A 340 0.05 0.10 -1.15
CA ASN A 340 0.45 -0.90 -0.16
C ASN A 340 -0.33 -0.73 1.14
N THR A 341 -0.42 0.50 1.64
CA THR A 341 -1.15 0.80 2.87
C THR A 341 -2.65 0.58 2.69
N TYR A 342 -3.24 0.95 1.56
CA TYR A 342 -4.62 0.62 1.20
C TYR A 342 -4.90 -0.88 1.35
N ASN A 343 -4.09 -1.73 0.74
CA ASN A 343 -4.25 -3.18 0.81
C ASN A 343 -3.93 -3.74 2.20
N MET A 344 -2.94 -3.20 2.91
CA MET A 344 -2.63 -3.60 4.29
C MET A 344 -3.78 -3.28 5.26
N LEU A 345 -4.49 -2.16 5.07
CA LEU A 345 -5.67 -1.85 5.88
C LEU A 345 -6.83 -2.82 5.60
N ARG A 346 -7.03 -3.23 4.35
CA ARG A 346 -8.00 -4.27 3.98
C ARG A 346 -7.69 -5.60 4.67
N LEU A 347 -6.43 -6.07 4.56
CA LEU A 347 -5.97 -7.28 5.24
C LEU A 347 -6.14 -7.18 6.75
N THR A 348 -5.78 -6.04 7.35
CA THR A 348 -5.89 -5.78 8.79
C THR A 348 -7.33 -5.93 9.28
N LYS A 349 -8.29 -5.36 8.55
CA LYS A 349 -9.72 -5.47 8.87
C LYS A 349 -10.20 -6.93 8.82
N MET A 350 -9.79 -7.70 7.80
CA MET A 350 -10.14 -9.12 7.69
C MET A 350 -9.53 -9.95 8.83
N LEU A 351 -8.27 -9.68 9.19
CA LEU A 351 -7.61 -10.39 10.29
C LEU A 351 -8.24 -10.06 11.65
N TYR A 352 -8.65 -8.81 11.88
CA TYR A 352 -9.35 -8.42 13.10
C TYR A 352 -10.66 -9.19 13.28
N GLN A 353 -11.40 -9.44 12.21
CA GLN A 353 -12.72 -10.09 12.25
C GLN A 353 -12.70 -11.46 12.92
N ASN A 354 -11.64 -12.24 12.73
CA ASN A 354 -11.45 -13.59 13.25
C ASN A 354 -10.29 -13.67 14.27
N SER A 355 -9.92 -12.52 14.87
CA SER A 355 -8.85 -12.46 15.85
C SER A 355 -9.35 -12.73 17.27
N GLN A 356 -8.41 -13.07 18.14
CA GLN A 356 -8.61 -13.16 19.58
C GLN A 356 -7.53 -12.33 20.28
N ASN A 357 -7.96 -11.49 21.23
CA ASN A 357 -7.03 -10.74 22.06
C ASN A 357 -6.17 -11.71 22.89
N PRO A 358 -4.82 -11.61 22.84
CA PRO A 358 -3.94 -12.49 23.62
C PRO A 358 -4.19 -12.44 25.13
N TYR A 359 -4.77 -11.34 25.63
CA TYR A 359 -5.06 -11.14 27.04
C TYR A 359 -6.52 -11.45 27.42
N ASN A 360 -7.43 -11.57 26.44
CA ASN A 360 -8.84 -11.89 26.66
C ASN A 360 -9.44 -12.55 25.41
N ALA A 361 -9.46 -13.87 25.35
CA ALA A 361 -9.94 -14.62 24.18
C ALA A 361 -11.43 -14.38 23.81
N ASN A 362 -12.20 -13.67 24.64
CA ASN A 362 -13.61 -13.36 24.36
C ASN A 362 -13.80 -12.05 23.56
N GLU A 363 -12.74 -11.36 23.22
CA GLU A 363 -12.77 -10.14 22.42
C GLU A 363 -11.78 -10.19 21.25
N PRO A 364 -12.00 -9.41 20.17
CA PRO A 364 -11.06 -9.34 19.06
C PRO A 364 -9.75 -8.65 19.49
N ASP A 365 -8.67 -8.94 18.78
CA ASP A 365 -7.36 -8.35 19.08
C ASP A 365 -7.27 -6.87 18.65
N PRO A 366 -7.22 -5.92 19.59
CA PRO A 366 -7.15 -4.51 19.28
C PRO A 366 -5.80 -4.06 18.67
N ASN A 367 -4.78 -4.91 18.62
CA ASN A 367 -3.50 -4.59 17.97
C ASN A 367 -3.67 -4.35 16.47
N TYR A 368 -4.60 -5.05 15.82
CA TYR A 368 -4.96 -4.75 14.43
C TYR A 368 -5.53 -3.33 14.29
N VAL A 369 -6.30 -2.86 15.26
CA VAL A 369 -6.85 -1.49 15.24
C VAL A 369 -5.76 -0.46 15.48
N ASN A 370 -4.73 -0.75 16.30
CA ASN A 370 -3.60 0.15 16.53
C ASN A 370 -2.84 0.45 15.23
N TYR A 371 -2.54 -0.60 14.44
CA TYR A 371 -1.93 -0.42 13.13
C TYR A 371 -2.85 0.34 12.15
N TYR A 372 -4.13 -0.06 12.09
CA TYR A 372 -5.13 0.58 11.23
C TYR A 372 -5.23 2.08 11.53
N GLU A 373 -5.37 2.46 12.81
CA GLU A 373 -5.44 3.87 13.25
C GLU A 373 -4.18 4.65 12.84
N ARG A 374 -3.00 4.08 13.09
CA ARG A 374 -1.71 4.69 12.72
C ARG A 374 -1.62 4.97 11.22
N ALA A 375 -1.85 3.97 10.42
CA ALA A 375 -1.74 4.07 8.97
C ALA A 375 -2.86 4.93 8.35
N LEU A 376 -4.07 4.86 8.91
CA LEU A 376 -5.19 5.67 8.46
C LEU A 376 -4.94 7.18 8.60
N TYR A 377 -4.45 7.63 9.77
CA TYR A 377 -4.13 9.04 9.99
C TYR A 377 -2.89 9.48 9.24
N ASN A 378 -1.79 8.71 9.34
CA ASN A 378 -0.47 9.22 8.98
C ASN A 378 -0.05 8.89 7.54
N HIS A 379 -0.73 7.96 6.87
CA HIS A 379 -0.47 7.67 5.47
C HIS A 379 -1.71 7.91 4.60
N ILE A 380 -2.85 7.27 4.88
CA ILE A 380 -4.04 7.41 4.03
C ILE A 380 -4.59 8.84 4.04
N LEU A 381 -4.94 9.39 5.22
CA LEU A 381 -5.44 10.76 5.32
C LEU A 381 -4.41 11.78 4.83
N ALA A 382 -3.10 11.49 5.04
CA ALA A 382 -2.01 12.32 4.56
C ALA A 382 -1.79 12.25 3.05
N SER A 383 -2.35 11.28 2.34
CA SER A 383 -2.13 11.07 0.89
C SER A 383 -3.08 11.85 -0.02
N GLN A 384 -4.00 12.62 0.54
CA GLN A 384 -4.91 13.48 -0.24
C GLN A 384 -4.56 14.95 -0.02
N GLU A 385 -4.41 15.70 -1.08
CA GLU A 385 -4.31 17.16 -1.02
C GLU A 385 -5.68 17.74 -0.64
N PRO A 386 -5.80 18.51 0.45
CA PRO A 386 -7.11 18.85 1.03
C PRO A 386 -7.95 19.81 0.18
N ASP A 387 -7.33 20.66 -0.66
CA ASP A 387 -8.04 21.71 -1.40
C ASP A 387 -8.44 21.25 -2.81
N LYS A 388 -7.52 20.57 -3.53
CA LYS A 388 -7.73 20.12 -4.91
C LYS A 388 -8.07 18.63 -5.02
N GLY A 389 -7.82 17.87 -3.98
CA GLY A 389 -8.17 16.46 -3.87
C GLY A 389 -7.19 15.50 -4.54
N GLY A 390 -6.04 15.96 -5.03
CA GLY A 390 -5.04 15.10 -5.66
C GLY A 390 -4.47 14.05 -4.71
N PHE A 391 -4.19 12.85 -5.23
CA PHE A 391 -3.69 11.71 -4.47
C PHE A 391 -2.19 11.55 -4.62
N VAL A 392 -1.55 10.97 -3.60
CA VAL A 392 -0.11 10.69 -3.54
C VAL A 392 0.16 9.24 -3.92
N TYR A 393 1.18 9.03 -4.74
CA TYR A 393 1.73 7.70 -5.00
C TYR A 393 2.76 7.35 -3.93
N PHE A 394 3.88 8.05 -3.89
CA PHE A 394 4.97 7.87 -2.95
C PHE A 394 4.95 8.92 -1.85
N THR A 395 5.16 8.49 -0.60
CA THR A 395 5.38 9.36 0.54
C THR A 395 6.85 9.28 0.96
N PRO A 396 7.75 10.15 0.44
CA PRO A 396 9.17 10.12 0.77
C PRO A 396 9.42 10.22 2.27
N MET A 397 10.28 9.34 2.78
CA MET A 397 10.80 9.46 4.15
C MET A 397 12.15 10.17 4.19
N ARG A 398 12.73 10.49 3.02
CA ARG A 398 13.90 11.34 2.91
C ARG A 398 13.60 12.72 3.51
N PRO A 399 14.30 13.16 4.58
CA PRO A 399 14.08 14.49 5.15
C PRO A 399 14.34 15.59 4.11
N GLY A 400 13.50 16.62 4.11
CA GLY A 400 13.61 17.73 3.18
C GLY A 400 13.06 17.45 1.77
N HIS A 401 12.29 16.37 1.60
CA HIS A 401 11.60 16.09 0.33
C HIS A 401 10.09 16.31 0.42
N TYR A 402 9.33 16.10 -0.67
CA TYR A 402 7.91 16.44 -0.78
C TYR A 402 7.12 15.34 -1.50
N ARG A 403 5.81 15.35 -1.32
CA ARG A 403 4.84 14.48 -2.01
C ARG A 403 4.38 15.12 -3.30
N VAL A 404 4.10 14.30 -4.33
CA VAL A 404 3.50 14.71 -5.60
C VAL A 404 2.03 14.31 -5.59
N TYR A 405 1.18 15.21 -6.08
CA TYR A 405 -0.27 15.02 -6.09
C TYR A 405 -0.79 14.82 -7.51
N SER A 406 -1.74 13.92 -7.65
CA SER A 406 -2.44 13.66 -8.91
C SER A 406 -3.34 14.82 -9.32
N GLN A 407 -3.71 14.83 -10.59
CA GLN A 407 -4.72 15.74 -11.15
C GLN A 407 -5.75 14.93 -11.95
N PRO A 408 -7.05 15.29 -11.95
CA PRO A 408 -8.11 14.50 -12.58
C PRO A 408 -7.91 14.28 -14.09
N GLU A 409 -7.23 15.20 -14.78
CA GLU A 409 -7.11 15.15 -16.25
C GLU A 409 -5.86 14.40 -16.74
N THR A 410 -4.82 14.30 -15.89
CA THR A 410 -3.48 13.88 -16.33
C THR A 410 -2.94 12.65 -15.64
N SER A 411 -3.44 12.32 -14.44
CA SER A 411 -2.83 11.31 -13.58
C SER A 411 -3.71 10.08 -13.45
N MET A 412 -3.27 8.96 -14.04
CA MET A 412 -4.02 7.69 -14.08
C MET A 412 -3.18 6.53 -13.56
N TRP A 413 -2.47 6.72 -12.44
CA TRP A 413 -1.70 5.66 -11.78
C TRP A 413 -2.59 4.78 -10.89
N CYS A 414 -2.12 3.60 -10.52
CA CYS A 414 -2.84 2.71 -9.60
C CYS A 414 -3.22 3.40 -8.28
N CYS A 415 -2.36 4.26 -7.73
CA CYS A 415 -2.62 4.99 -6.49
C CYS A 415 -3.68 6.11 -6.63
N VAL A 416 -4.02 6.55 -7.86
CA VAL A 416 -5.24 7.33 -8.09
C VAL A 416 -6.46 6.44 -7.87
N GLY A 417 -6.46 5.23 -8.44
CA GLY A 417 -7.54 4.27 -8.26
C GLY A 417 -7.78 3.91 -6.80
N SER A 418 -6.73 3.50 -6.06
CA SER A 418 -6.88 3.23 -4.62
C SER A 418 -7.18 4.49 -3.81
N GLY A 419 -6.75 5.66 -4.25
CA GLY A 419 -7.07 6.95 -3.65
C GLY A 419 -8.57 7.23 -3.69
N LEU A 420 -9.20 7.10 -4.87
CA LEU A 420 -10.64 7.20 -5.04
C LEU A 420 -11.42 6.28 -4.08
N GLU A 421 -10.89 5.08 -3.77
CA GLU A 421 -11.53 4.14 -2.86
C GLU A 421 -11.25 4.44 -1.39
N ASN A 422 -10.06 4.92 -1.04
CA ASN A 422 -9.61 5.13 0.34
C ASN A 422 -10.51 6.09 1.10
N HIS A 423 -10.87 7.20 0.47
CA HIS A 423 -11.55 8.30 1.13
C HIS A 423 -13.09 8.13 1.15
N THR A 424 -13.62 7.15 0.43
CA THR A 424 -15.06 6.81 0.46
C THR A 424 -15.47 6.07 1.73
N LYS A 425 -14.58 5.25 2.32
CA LYS A 425 -14.92 4.17 3.25
C LYS A 425 -14.46 4.36 4.70
N TYR A 426 -14.20 5.55 5.12
CA TYR A 426 -13.74 5.85 6.49
C TYR A 426 -14.64 5.30 7.60
N GLY A 427 -15.94 5.14 7.33
CA GLY A 427 -16.91 4.57 8.26
C GLY A 427 -16.76 3.08 8.54
N GLU A 428 -16.03 2.34 7.68
CA GLU A 428 -16.06 0.87 7.65
C GLU A 428 -15.47 0.17 8.89
N PHE A 429 -14.62 0.85 9.67
CA PHE A 429 -13.93 0.25 10.81
C PHE A 429 -14.04 1.06 12.11
N ILE A 430 -14.82 2.15 12.12
CA ILE A 430 -15.08 2.94 13.35
C ILE A 430 -15.76 2.07 14.39
N TYR A 431 -16.69 1.25 13.96
CA TYR A 431 -17.47 0.37 14.81
C TYR A 431 -17.43 -1.08 14.30
N ALA A 432 -17.56 -2.01 15.24
CA ALA A 432 -17.78 -3.42 14.97
C ALA A 432 -18.74 -3.98 16.01
N HIS A 433 -19.31 -5.17 15.77
CA HIS A 433 -20.20 -5.79 16.74
C HIS A 433 -20.04 -7.32 16.79
N GLN A 434 -20.39 -7.89 17.92
CA GLN A 434 -20.41 -9.33 18.14
C GLN A 434 -21.52 -9.65 19.13
N LYS A 435 -22.54 -10.36 18.70
CA LYS A 435 -23.75 -10.63 19.50
C LYS A 435 -24.38 -9.30 20.01
N ASP A 436 -24.35 -9.09 21.33
CA ASP A 436 -24.88 -7.91 22.03
C ASP A 436 -23.80 -6.88 22.41
N THR A 437 -22.59 -7.04 21.90
CA THR A 437 -21.46 -6.14 22.15
C THR A 437 -21.20 -5.24 20.95
N LEU A 438 -21.18 -3.94 21.19
CA LEU A 438 -20.75 -2.90 20.26
C LEU A 438 -19.32 -2.48 20.59
N TYR A 439 -18.39 -2.67 19.67
CA TYR A 439 -17.00 -2.22 19.78
C TYR A 439 -16.86 -0.82 19.14
N VAL A 440 -16.25 0.09 19.88
CA VAL A 440 -15.82 1.42 19.38
C VAL A 440 -14.31 1.35 19.14
N ASN A 441 -13.92 1.23 17.87
CA ASN A 441 -12.53 1.01 17.44
C ASN A 441 -11.76 2.29 17.21
N LEU A 442 -12.33 3.26 16.48
CA LEU A 442 -11.68 4.51 16.10
C LEU A 442 -12.45 5.71 16.68
N PHE A 443 -11.68 6.71 17.10
CA PHE A 443 -12.26 7.92 17.68
C PHE A 443 -12.46 9.01 16.62
N ILE A 444 -13.31 8.72 15.65
CA ILE A 444 -13.68 9.59 14.53
C ILE A 444 -15.12 10.09 14.73
N PRO A 445 -15.39 11.41 14.67
CA PRO A 445 -16.74 11.94 14.81
C PRO A 445 -17.68 11.28 13.82
N SER A 446 -18.72 10.63 14.34
CA SER A 446 -19.64 9.83 13.52
C SER A 446 -20.95 9.52 14.25
N GLN A 447 -21.97 9.17 13.47
CA GLN A 447 -23.21 8.62 13.98
C GLN A 447 -23.41 7.20 13.41
N LEU A 448 -23.56 6.23 14.31
CA LEU A 448 -23.91 4.86 14.00
C LEU A 448 -25.41 4.64 14.17
N THR A 449 -26.06 4.01 13.19
CA THR A 449 -27.42 3.49 13.28
C THR A 449 -27.40 1.96 13.21
N TRP A 450 -27.69 1.30 14.32
CA TRP A 450 -27.81 -0.16 14.39
C TRP A 450 -29.28 -0.56 14.49
N LYS A 451 -29.94 -0.68 13.34
CA LYS A 451 -31.39 -0.87 13.23
C LYS A 451 -31.88 -2.13 13.94
N GLU A 452 -31.17 -3.24 13.82
CA GLU A 452 -31.53 -4.54 14.37
C GLU A 452 -31.59 -4.54 15.92
N GLN A 453 -30.82 -3.65 16.54
CA GLN A 453 -30.81 -3.46 17.99
C GLN A 453 -31.61 -2.25 18.45
N GLY A 454 -32.11 -1.42 17.53
CA GLY A 454 -32.78 -0.16 17.86
C GLY A 454 -31.84 0.82 18.58
N LEU A 455 -30.59 0.87 18.17
CA LEU A 455 -29.56 1.75 18.72
C LEU A 455 -29.14 2.80 17.71
N THR A 456 -29.08 4.06 18.15
CA THR A 456 -28.37 5.13 17.46
C THR A 456 -27.36 5.75 18.41
N LEU A 457 -26.09 5.74 18.02
CA LEU A 457 -24.96 6.25 18.81
C LEU A 457 -24.28 7.39 18.05
N THR A 458 -24.18 8.56 18.69
CA THR A 458 -23.36 9.67 18.18
C THR A 458 -22.05 9.75 18.95
N GLN A 459 -20.93 9.70 18.23
CA GLN A 459 -19.58 9.93 18.73
C GLN A 459 -19.16 11.36 18.39
N GLU A 460 -18.97 12.17 19.44
CA GLU A 460 -18.52 13.55 19.36
C GLU A 460 -17.09 13.63 19.92
N THR A 461 -16.17 14.16 19.14
CA THR A 461 -14.78 14.37 19.53
C THR A 461 -14.12 15.38 18.61
N ARG A 462 -13.07 16.05 19.09
CA ARG A 462 -12.16 16.86 18.27
C ARG A 462 -10.81 16.15 18.11
N PHE A 463 -10.77 14.83 18.33
CA PHE A 463 -9.54 14.06 18.17
C PHE A 463 -8.97 14.23 16.75
N PRO A 464 -7.65 14.46 16.59
CA PRO A 464 -6.60 14.40 17.59
C PRO A 464 -6.26 15.76 18.28
N ASP A 465 -6.95 16.85 17.97
CA ASP A 465 -6.68 18.18 18.57
C ASP A 465 -6.95 18.19 20.09
N ASP A 466 -7.96 17.43 20.50
CA ASP A 466 -8.37 17.19 21.88
C ASP A 466 -8.55 15.69 22.12
N GLY A 467 -8.19 15.22 23.30
CA GLY A 467 -8.35 13.82 23.71
C GLY A 467 -9.75 13.48 24.24
N LYS A 468 -10.67 14.43 24.33
CA LYS A 468 -12.02 14.20 24.86
C LYS A 468 -12.90 13.48 23.83
N VAL A 469 -13.56 12.42 24.28
CA VAL A 469 -14.55 11.67 23.49
C VAL A 469 -15.85 11.58 24.26
N THR A 470 -16.97 11.83 23.57
CA THR A 470 -18.32 11.72 24.10
C THR A 470 -19.12 10.76 23.20
N LEU A 471 -19.66 9.72 23.79
CA LEU A 471 -20.58 8.79 23.14
C LEU A 471 -21.99 9.04 23.70
N ARG A 472 -22.92 9.45 22.86
CA ARG A 472 -24.32 9.72 23.24
C ARG A 472 -25.24 8.71 22.57
N LEU A 473 -26.11 8.10 23.35
CA LEU A 473 -27.15 7.22 22.82
C LEU A 473 -28.38 8.04 22.44
N ASP A 474 -28.55 8.31 21.16
CA ASP A 474 -29.70 9.04 20.62
C ASP A 474 -30.95 8.15 20.59
N GLU A 475 -30.77 6.84 20.35
CA GLU A 475 -31.74 5.78 20.56
C GLU A 475 -31.06 4.62 21.29
N ALA A 476 -31.81 3.96 22.19
CA ALA A 476 -31.25 2.91 23.05
C ALA A 476 -31.89 1.56 22.81
N PRO A 477 -31.13 0.45 22.88
CA PRO A 477 -31.65 -0.90 22.68
C PRO A 477 -32.62 -1.29 23.81
N LYS A 478 -33.64 -2.07 23.48
CA LYS A 478 -34.62 -2.57 24.46
C LYS A 478 -34.02 -3.56 25.46
N LYS A 479 -33.01 -4.29 25.02
CA LYS A 479 -32.30 -5.31 25.82
C LYS A 479 -31.01 -4.73 26.43
N LYS A 480 -30.44 -5.48 27.39
CA LYS A 480 -29.10 -5.19 27.91
C LYS A 480 -28.09 -5.38 26.79
N GLN A 481 -27.20 -4.39 26.66
CA GLN A 481 -26.13 -4.40 25.64
C GLN A 481 -24.82 -3.95 26.25
N THR A 482 -23.70 -4.45 25.69
CA THR A 482 -22.36 -4.09 26.10
C THR A 482 -21.79 -3.06 25.12
N LEU A 483 -21.29 -1.96 25.65
CA LEU A 483 -20.46 -1.01 24.93
C LEU A 483 -19.00 -1.30 25.29
N ALA A 484 -18.20 -1.69 24.31
CA ALA A 484 -16.78 -2.01 24.44
C ALA A 484 -15.95 -0.89 23.78
N ILE A 485 -15.25 -0.08 24.59
CA ILE A 485 -14.47 1.06 24.13
C ILE A 485 -13.02 0.65 24.06
N ARG A 486 -12.39 0.76 22.89
CA ARG A 486 -10.96 0.44 22.72
C ARG A 486 -10.10 1.37 23.59
N MET A 487 -9.14 0.76 24.25
CA MET A 487 -8.05 1.44 24.92
C MET A 487 -6.78 1.24 24.09
N PRO A 488 -6.36 2.26 23.33
CA PRO A 488 -5.19 2.15 22.46
C PRO A 488 -3.90 1.89 23.24
N GLU A 489 -2.95 1.22 22.64
CA GLU A 489 -1.65 0.93 23.24
C GLU A 489 -0.90 2.21 23.65
N TRP A 490 -0.90 3.24 22.79
CA TRP A 490 -0.27 4.54 23.08
C TRP A 490 -0.90 5.27 24.29
N ALA A 491 -2.14 4.96 24.64
CA ALA A 491 -2.85 5.51 25.79
C ALA A 491 -2.61 4.68 27.07
N ASN A 492 -2.18 3.43 26.96
CA ASN A 492 -2.15 2.45 28.07
C ASN A 492 -0.98 2.62 29.08
N GLN A 493 -0.20 3.68 28.98
CA GLN A 493 0.87 3.98 29.93
C GLN A 493 0.36 4.59 31.25
N SER A 494 -0.92 4.91 31.35
CA SER A 494 -1.57 5.40 32.57
C SER A 494 -2.12 4.23 33.38
N LYS A 495 -1.83 4.19 34.69
CA LYS A 495 -2.29 3.12 35.58
C LYS A 495 -3.81 3.09 35.79
N SER A 496 -4.52 4.17 35.47
CA SER A 496 -5.97 4.27 35.61
C SER A 496 -6.57 5.31 34.67
N TYR A 497 -7.77 5.02 34.17
CA TYR A 497 -8.58 5.91 33.35
C TYR A 497 -9.87 6.29 34.08
N TYR A 498 -10.44 7.41 33.65
CA TYR A 498 -11.72 7.85 34.14
C TYR A 498 -12.72 7.87 32.99
N VAL A 499 -13.76 7.05 33.14
CA VAL A 499 -14.93 7.10 32.28
C VAL A 499 -16.08 7.65 33.10
N LYS A 500 -16.82 8.60 32.58
CA LYS A 500 -18.05 9.11 33.18
C LYS A 500 -19.24 8.56 32.44
N ILE A 501 -20.21 7.98 33.14
CA ILE A 501 -21.50 7.59 32.59
C ILE A 501 -22.56 8.48 33.25
N ASN A 502 -23.25 9.31 32.49
CA ASN A 502 -24.21 10.30 32.97
C ASN A 502 -23.62 11.16 34.09
N GLY A 503 -22.40 11.68 33.89
CA GLY A 503 -21.68 12.48 34.87
C GLY A 503 -21.06 11.74 36.05
N LYS A 504 -21.48 10.50 36.32
CA LYS A 504 -20.92 9.69 37.41
C LYS A 504 -19.60 9.03 37.00
N ARG A 505 -18.54 9.37 37.74
CA ARG A 505 -17.18 8.88 37.50
C ARG A 505 -17.04 7.37 37.84
N LYS A 506 -16.45 6.62 36.93
CA LYS A 506 -15.94 5.27 37.14
C LYS A 506 -14.44 5.28 36.94
N VAL A 507 -13.70 4.76 37.91
CA VAL A 507 -12.27 4.51 37.78
C VAL A 507 -12.09 3.12 37.20
N ILE A 508 -11.22 3.03 36.18
CA ILE A 508 -10.88 1.75 35.56
C ILE A 508 -9.39 1.58 35.69
N ILE A 509 -8.98 0.47 36.28
CA ILE A 509 -7.58 0.06 36.36
C ILE A 509 -7.29 -0.72 35.10
N THR A 510 -6.26 -0.31 34.35
CA THR A 510 -5.91 -0.96 33.10
C THR A 510 -4.87 -2.05 33.31
N GLY A 511 -5.00 -3.13 32.53
CA GLY A 511 -3.99 -4.18 32.39
C GLY A 511 -2.83 -3.78 31.46
N LYS A 512 -1.93 -4.72 31.17
CA LYS A 512 -0.90 -4.57 30.14
C LYS A 512 -1.54 -4.80 28.74
N GLY A 513 -1.00 -4.12 27.74
CA GLY A 513 -1.42 -4.29 26.34
C GLY A 513 -2.68 -3.50 25.96
N SER A 514 -3.04 -3.55 24.69
CA SER A 514 -4.26 -2.95 24.16
C SER A 514 -5.48 -3.83 24.51
N HIS A 515 -6.60 -3.23 24.89
CA HIS A 515 -7.81 -3.95 25.32
C HIS A 515 -9.06 -3.10 25.14
N TYR A 516 -10.22 -3.70 25.45
CA TYR A 516 -11.51 -2.99 25.48
C TYR A 516 -12.00 -2.79 26.91
N LEU A 517 -12.60 -1.63 27.16
CA LEU A 517 -13.32 -1.32 28.38
C LEU A 517 -14.78 -1.64 28.18
N HIS A 518 -15.30 -2.63 28.93
CA HIS A 518 -16.65 -3.14 28.78
C HIS A 518 -17.64 -2.50 29.76
N PHE A 519 -18.72 -1.94 29.21
CA PHE A 519 -19.84 -1.35 29.97
C PHE A 519 -21.13 -2.05 29.60
N SER A 520 -21.52 -3.05 30.37
CA SER A 520 -22.71 -3.87 30.14
C SER A 520 -23.88 -3.41 31.01
N ARG A 521 -24.92 -2.87 30.39
CA ARG A 521 -26.12 -2.37 31.11
C ARG A 521 -27.34 -2.27 30.19
N LYS A 522 -28.51 -2.02 30.78
CA LYS A 522 -29.69 -1.58 30.04
C LYS A 522 -29.58 -0.08 29.82
N TRP A 523 -29.23 0.29 28.62
CA TRP A 523 -29.05 1.69 28.20
C TRP A 523 -30.40 2.39 28.03
N LYS A 524 -30.38 3.72 28.15
CA LYS A 524 -31.54 4.57 27.92
C LYS A 524 -31.19 5.63 26.88
N LYS A 525 -32.17 6.08 26.13
CA LYS A 525 -32.04 7.27 25.27
C LYS A 525 -31.53 8.45 26.09
N GLY A 526 -30.55 9.17 25.56
CA GLY A 526 -29.89 10.28 26.25
C GLY A 526 -28.78 9.87 27.21
N ASP A 527 -28.47 8.56 27.40
CA ASP A 527 -27.29 8.16 28.16
C ASP A 527 -26.02 8.65 27.47
N VAL A 528 -25.09 9.19 28.27
CA VAL A 528 -23.81 9.75 27.78
C VAL A 528 -22.65 9.08 28.47
N VAL A 529 -21.68 8.64 27.67
CA VAL A 529 -20.38 8.13 28.12
C VAL A 529 -19.28 9.10 27.69
N THR A 530 -18.53 9.65 28.64
CA THR A 530 -17.44 10.60 28.32
C THR A 530 -16.15 10.13 28.95
N PHE A 531 -15.07 10.21 28.19
CA PHE A 531 -13.70 9.88 28.64
C PHE A 531 -12.69 10.79 27.96
N ASN A 532 -11.44 10.75 28.44
CA ASN A 532 -10.34 11.50 27.86
C ASN A 532 -9.19 10.55 27.56
N LEU A 533 -8.67 10.59 26.34
CA LEU A 533 -7.53 9.83 25.88
C LEU A 533 -6.23 10.53 26.31
N PRO A 534 -5.36 9.92 27.12
CA PRO A 534 -4.16 10.56 27.65
C PRO A 534 -3.05 10.57 26.59
N MET A 535 -3.16 11.46 25.61
CA MET A 535 -2.15 11.63 24.59
C MET A 535 -0.88 12.29 25.13
N ARG A 536 0.26 11.81 24.68
CA ARG A 536 1.58 12.37 25.02
C ARG A 536 2.54 12.20 23.85
N VAL A 537 3.61 13.01 23.86
CA VAL A 537 4.68 12.86 22.88
C VAL A 537 5.44 11.57 23.17
N SER A 538 5.62 10.78 22.13
CA SER A 538 6.48 9.59 22.11
C SER A 538 7.54 9.72 21.03
N VAL A 539 8.62 8.96 21.17
CA VAL A 539 9.72 8.90 20.22
C VAL A 539 9.88 7.47 19.72
N GLU A 540 10.09 7.32 18.42
CA GLU A 540 10.30 6.04 17.76
C GLU A 540 11.55 6.13 16.89
N GLN A 541 12.49 5.20 17.10
CA GLN A 541 13.67 5.08 16.26
C GLN A 541 13.31 4.30 15.00
N ILE A 542 13.93 4.63 13.86
CA ILE A 542 13.78 3.84 12.64
C ILE A 542 14.17 2.37 12.91
N PRO A 543 13.49 1.37 12.32
CA PRO A 543 13.62 -0.04 12.74
C PRO A 543 15.04 -0.61 12.70
N ASP A 544 15.91 -0.18 11.79
CA ASP A 544 17.32 -0.63 11.70
C ASP A 544 18.28 0.03 12.70
N LYS A 545 17.73 0.76 13.68
CA LYS A 545 18.47 1.41 14.76
C LYS A 545 19.47 2.49 14.33
N LYS A 546 19.33 3.04 13.13
CA LYS A 546 20.10 4.24 12.73
C LYS A 546 19.68 5.46 13.58
N ASP A 547 20.52 6.49 13.62
CA ASP A 547 20.29 7.72 14.38
C ASP A 547 19.21 8.64 13.74
N TYR A 548 18.07 8.05 13.39
CA TYR A 548 16.89 8.72 12.87
C TYR A 548 15.69 8.40 13.74
N TYR A 549 14.98 9.44 14.16
CA TYR A 549 13.86 9.35 15.09
C TYR A 549 12.66 10.10 14.55
N ALA A 550 11.48 9.51 14.73
CA ALA A 550 10.19 10.13 14.49
C ALA A 550 9.49 10.42 15.83
N PHE A 551 8.64 11.43 15.84
CA PHE A 551 7.86 11.82 17.01
C PHE A 551 6.39 11.68 16.72
N SER A 552 5.63 11.22 17.73
CA SER A 552 4.17 11.15 17.63
C SER A 552 3.50 11.67 18.87
N TYR A 553 2.26 12.15 18.74
CA TYR A 553 1.37 12.54 19.83
C TYR A 553 0.15 11.62 19.81
N GLY A 554 0.09 10.68 20.74
CA GLY A 554 -0.82 9.55 20.61
C GLY A 554 -0.47 8.75 19.34
N PRO A 555 -1.44 8.51 18.42
CA PRO A 555 -1.18 7.79 17.17
C PRO A 555 -0.69 8.70 16.03
N ILE A 556 -0.63 10.01 16.25
CA ILE A 556 -0.40 11.01 15.21
C ILE A 556 1.09 11.32 15.09
N VAL A 557 1.65 11.02 13.92
CA VAL A 557 3.03 11.38 13.58
C VAL A 557 3.16 12.89 13.40
N LEU A 558 4.20 13.46 14.01
CA LEU A 558 4.52 14.87 13.93
C LEU A 558 5.62 15.10 12.89
N ALA A 559 5.45 16.12 12.07
CA ALA A 559 6.40 16.50 11.04
C ALA A 559 6.66 18.00 11.04
N ALA A 560 7.82 18.40 10.54
CA ALA A 560 8.16 19.80 10.33
C ALA A 560 8.18 20.14 8.84
N SER A 561 7.71 21.35 8.48
CA SER A 561 8.02 21.94 7.19
C SER A 561 9.50 22.28 7.10
N THR A 562 10.12 22.01 5.96
CA THR A 562 11.53 22.34 5.67
C THR A 562 11.68 23.28 4.47
N GLY A 563 10.60 23.95 4.07
CA GLY A 563 10.60 24.95 2.99
C GLY A 563 9.63 24.64 1.87
N THR A 564 9.47 25.58 0.97
CA THR A 564 8.55 25.49 -0.18
C THR A 564 9.26 25.69 -1.53
N GLU A 565 10.58 25.78 -1.53
CA GLU A 565 11.38 25.96 -2.73
C GLU A 565 11.55 24.64 -3.48
N HIS A 566 11.70 24.73 -4.80
CA HIS A 566 11.99 23.59 -5.68
C HIS A 566 11.00 22.44 -5.55
N LEU A 567 9.71 22.73 -5.56
CA LEU A 567 8.60 21.76 -5.57
C LEU A 567 8.21 21.41 -7.02
N ASP A 568 9.21 21.19 -7.90
CA ASP A 568 8.98 20.93 -9.33
C ASP A 568 8.15 19.66 -9.49
N GLY A 569 7.05 19.73 -10.26
CA GLY A 569 6.11 18.63 -10.42
C GLY A 569 5.26 18.32 -9.18
N LEU A 570 5.06 19.28 -8.27
CA LEU A 570 4.19 19.12 -7.10
C LEU A 570 2.79 18.59 -7.45
N TYR A 571 2.26 19.04 -8.58
CA TYR A 571 1.07 18.49 -9.25
C TYR A 571 1.54 17.80 -10.52
N ALA A 572 1.26 16.52 -10.62
CA ALA A 572 1.76 15.67 -11.69
C ALA A 572 1.23 16.10 -13.08
N ASP A 573 2.09 16.00 -14.06
CA ASP A 573 1.73 16.10 -15.48
C ASP A 573 1.23 14.73 -16.01
N ASP A 574 1.01 14.59 -17.30
CA ASP A 574 0.57 13.38 -17.96
C ASP A 574 1.70 12.42 -18.35
N SER A 575 2.93 12.71 -17.95
CA SER A 575 4.08 11.83 -18.18
C SER A 575 3.91 10.54 -17.37
N ARG A 576 4.42 9.42 -17.90
CA ARG A 576 4.31 8.11 -17.28
C ARG A 576 4.89 8.07 -15.86
N GLY A 577 5.99 8.78 -15.61
CA GLY A 577 6.65 8.92 -14.31
C GLY A 577 6.26 10.17 -13.52
N GLY A 578 5.18 10.87 -13.89
CA GLY A 578 4.78 12.14 -13.27
C GLY A 578 4.46 12.07 -11.77
N HIS A 579 4.28 10.87 -11.23
CA HIS A 579 4.07 10.62 -9.79
C HIS A 579 5.35 10.69 -8.95
N ILE A 580 6.53 10.74 -9.58
CA ILE A 580 7.82 10.76 -8.88
C ILE A 580 8.26 12.21 -8.70
N ALA A 581 8.56 12.59 -7.47
CA ALA A 581 9.08 13.93 -7.16
C ALA A 581 10.47 14.12 -7.80
N HIS A 582 10.62 15.12 -8.66
CA HIS A 582 11.84 15.36 -9.43
C HIS A 582 12.47 16.74 -9.19
N GLY A 583 11.95 17.52 -8.24
CA GLY A 583 12.56 18.76 -7.81
C GLY A 583 13.92 18.54 -7.14
N LYS A 584 14.74 19.59 -7.15
CA LYS A 584 16.09 19.56 -6.56
C LYS A 584 16.07 18.91 -5.18
N GLN A 585 16.89 17.90 -4.95
CA GLN A 585 17.07 17.33 -3.63
C GLN A 585 17.84 18.30 -2.75
N ILE A 586 17.28 18.58 -1.57
CA ILE A 586 17.98 19.37 -0.55
C ILE A 586 19.03 18.49 0.12
N PRO A 587 20.26 18.95 0.26
CA PRO A 587 21.31 18.23 0.97
C PRO A 587 20.91 17.86 2.39
N LEU A 588 21.19 16.62 2.84
CA LEU A 588 20.80 16.17 4.18
C LEU A 588 21.43 16.96 5.33
N GLN A 589 22.55 17.68 5.07
CA GLN A 589 23.15 18.58 6.02
C GLN A 589 22.41 19.93 6.18
N GLU A 590 21.52 20.28 5.28
CA GLU A 590 20.72 21.50 5.31
C GLU A 590 19.34 21.28 5.96
N VAL A 591 18.90 20.02 6.11
CA VAL A 591 17.64 19.69 6.77
C VAL A 591 17.81 19.60 8.30
N PRO A 592 16.75 19.81 9.09
CA PRO A 592 16.84 19.82 10.55
C PRO A 592 17.39 18.51 11.14
N ALA A 593 18.52 18.58 11.83
CA ALA A 593 19.02 17.54 12.73
C ALA A 593 18.87 18.00 14.19
N LEU A 594 18.50 17.09 15.08
CA LEU A 594 18.23 17.40 16.49
C LEU A 594 19.42 16.98 17.34
N ILE A 595 19.92 17.91 18.15
CA ILE A 595 21.10 17.71 18.96
C ILE A 595 20.70 17.40 20.40
N GLY A 596 21.11 16.23 20.88
CA GLY A 596 20.80 15.76 22.25
C GLY A 596 20.53 14.25 22.28
N THR A 597 20.15 13.74 23.43
CA THR A 597 19.65 12.36 23.55
C THR A 597 18.17 12.29 23.13
N PRO A 598 17.64 11.15 22.68
CA PRO A 598 16.23 11.00 22.31
C PRO A 598 15.26 11.50 23.39
N ASP A 599 15.57 11.22 24.66
CA ASP A 599 14.74 11.68 25.78
C ASP A 599 14.82 13.20 26.01
N SER A 600 16.00 13.82 25.88
CA SER A 600 16.12 15.27 25.98
C SER A 600 15.40 15.98 24.85
N ILE A 601 15.46 15.43 23.63
CA ILE A 601 14.76 15.93 22.47
C ILE A 601 13.25 15.83 22.68
N ARG A 602 12.74 14.66 23.09
CA ARG A 602 11.31 14.47 23.38
C ARG A 602 10.81 15.47 24.43
N ASN A 603 11.59 15.71 25.49
CA ASN A 603 11.22 16.63 26.54
C ASN A 603 11.29 18.12 26.12
N SER A 604 11.92 18.42 24.98
CA SER A 604 11.98 19.76 24.38
C SER A 604 10.81 20.02 23.40
N ILE A 605 9.93 19.05 23.16
CA ILE A 605 8.73 19.19 22.33
C ILE A 605 7.56 19.59 23.22
N HIS A 606 7.05 20.79 23.04
CA HIS A 606 5.97 21.37 23.84
C HIS A 606 4.74 21.66 22.99
N LYS A 607 3.58 21.18 23.44
CA LYS A 607 2.31 21.47 22.77
C LYS A 607 2.01 22.96 22.86
N ASN A 608 1.69 23.58 21.73
CA ASN A 608 1.28 24.97 21.65
C ASN A 608 -0.19 25.13 22.10
N ASN A 609 -0.50 26.31 22.63
CA ASN A 609 -1.86 26.69 22.94
C ASN A 609 -2.58 27.04 21.61
N GLY A 610 -3.75 26.49 21.38
CA GLY A 610 -4.54 26.75 20.18
C GLY A 610 -5.58 25.66 19.92
N ASP A 611 -6.46 25.92 18.97
CA ASP A 611 -7.54 25.01 18.60
C ASP A 611 -7.06 23.85 17.70
N ARG A 612 -5.95 24.04 17.01
CA ARG A 612 -5.30 23.02 16.18
C ARG A 612 -4.01 22.53 16.84
N LEU A 613 -3.79 21.23 16.73
CA LEU A 613 -2.62 20.57 17.28
C LEU A 613 -1.35 21.06 16.58
N SER A 614 -0.44 21.68 17.33
CA SER A 614 0.92 22.01 16.93
C SER A 614 1.86 22.01 18.13
N PHE A 615 3.16 21.94 17.86
CA PHE A 615 4.20 21.85 18.89
C PHE A 615 5.39 22.72 18.51
N SER A 616 6.01 23.34 19.52
CA SER A 616 7.29 24.02 19.40
C SER A 616 8.40 23.09 19.90
N PHE A 617 9.51 23.03 19.16
CA PHE A 617 10.73 22.37 19.61
C PHE A 617 11.72 23.40 20.15
N ASN A 618 11.97 23.34 21.45
CA ASN A 618 12.84 24.29 22.17
C ASN A 618 14.28 23.78 22.36
N GLY A 619 14.62 22.61 21.79
CA GLY A 619 15.96 22.03 21.84
C GLY A 619 16.96 22.65 20.85
N ASN A 620 18.13 22.05 20.74
CA ASN A 620 19.14 22.45 19.77
C ASN A 620 18.86 21.78 18.40
N VAL A 621 18.83 22.61 17.35
CA VAL A 621 18.65 22.19 15.95
C VAL A 621 19.87 22.61 15.16
N TYR A 622 20.29 21.76 14.25
CA TYR A 622 21.32 22.08 13.28
C TYR A 622 20.79 21.86 11.85
N PRO A 623 21.12 22.70 10.89
CA PRO A 623 21.73 24.02 11.04
C PRO A 623 20.82 24.99 11.82
N ALA A 624 21.40 25.98 12.47
CA ALA A 624 20.70 26.91 13.34
C ALA A 624 19.59 27.73 12.64
N GLN A 625 19.68 27.91 11.32
CA GLN A 625 18.66 28.56 10.50
C GLN A 625 17.31 27.80 10.47
N ASN A 626 17.30 26.52 10.85
CA ASN A 626 16.07 25.73 10.96
C ASN A 626 15.29 26.03 12.27
N LYS A 627 15.70 27.03 13.05
CA LYS A 627 14.94 27.51 14.20
C LYS A 627 14.11 28.75 13.82
N PRO A 628 12.90 28.91 14.41
CA PRO A 628 12.20 27.96 15.27
C PRO A 628 11.68 26.76 14.51
N LEU A 629 11.74 25.56 15.12
CA LEU A 629 11.19 24.34 14.54
C LEU A 629 9.79 24.10 15.12
N GLU A 630 8.79 24.14 14.25
CA GLU A 630 7.41 23.78 14.57
C GLU A 630 7.09 22.38 14.04
N LEU A 631 6.43 21.58 14.87
CA LEU A 631 5.96 20.25 14.51
C LEU A 631 4.43 20.25 14.45
N VAL A 632 3.87 19.72 13.38
CA VAL A 632 2.42 19.62 13.16
C VAL A 632 2.06 18.18 12.79
N PRO A 633 0.77 17.76 12.92
CA PRO A 633 0.32 16.48 12.40
C PRO A 633 0.69 16.31 10.92
N PHE A 634 1.35 15.21 10.57
CA PHE A 634 1.83 14.98 9.21
C PHE A 634 0.70 15.01 8.17
N PHE A 635 -0.48 14.54 8.52
CA PHE A 635 -1.65 14.58 7.63
C PHE A 635 -2.18 16.00 7.33
N ARG A 636 -1.68 17.03 8.02
CA ARG A 636 -2.01 18.46 7.79
C ARG A 636 -0.92 19.23 7.05
N LEU A 637 0.20 18.57 6.79
CA LEU A 637 1.35 19.23 6.19
C LEU A 637 1.40 18.95 4.68
N HIS A 638 0.85 19.85 3.89
CA HIS A 638 0.75 19.72 2.44
C HIS A 638 1.51 20.84 1.72
N ASN A 639 1.76 20.67 0.43
CA ASN A 639 2.36 21.68 -0.45
C ASN A 639 3.70 22.26 0.04
N THR A 640 4.50 21.41 0.69
CA THR A 640 5.78 21.79 1.29
C THR A 640 6.73 20.60 1.32
N ARG A 641 7.99 20.89 1.42
CA ARG A 641 9.03 19.94 1.84
C ARG A 641 8.87 19.66 3.33
N TYR A 642 9.23 18.45 3.76
CA TYR A 642 9.02 18.06 5.15
C TYR A 642 10.11 17.13 5.69
N ALA A 643 10.19 17.05 7.02
CA ALA A 643 10.89 16.01 7.76
C ALA A 643 9.91 15.30 8.70
N VAL A 644 9.84 13.98 8.59
CA VAL A 644 9.14 13.07 9.51
C VAL A 644 10.16 12.38 10.42
N TYR A 645 11.24 11.88 9.82
CA TYR A 645 12.40 11.39 10.55
C TYR A 645 13.45 12.50 10.68
N PHE A 646 13.94 12.68 11.87
CA PHE A 646 14.99 13.64 12.19
C PHE A 646 16.25 12.90 12.59
N ARG A 647 17.37 13.27 12.00
CA ARG A 647 18.65 12.76 12.46
C ARG A 647 18.92 13.28 13.87
N GLN A 648 19.43 12.42 14.73
CA GLN A 648 19.86 12.75 16.08
C GLN A 648 21.37 12.54 16.20
N ALA A 649 22.06 13.44 16.87
CA ALA A 649 23.48 13.29 17.17
C ALA A 649 23.88 14.13 18.41
N SER A 650 25.01 13.79 19.04
CA SER A 650 25.71 14.74 19.93
C SER A 650 26.38 15.85 19.11
N GLU A 651 26.71 16.99 19.73
CA GLU A 651 27.41 18.08 19.02
C GLU A 651 28.74 17.63 18.37
N GLU A 652 29.50 16.79 19.08
CA GLU A 652 30.79 16.27 18.58
C GLU A 652 30.61 15.32 17.39
N GLN A 653 29.69 14.36 17.52
CA GLN A 653 29.36 13.43 16.46
C GLN A 653 28.87 14.18 15.21
N PHE A 654 28.08 15.23 15.40
CA PHE A 654 27.51 15.96 14.30
C PHE A 654 28.58 16.70 13.47
N LYS A 655 29.57 17.32 14.13
CA LYS A 655 30.71 17.98 13.44
C LYS A 655 31.54 17.02 12.59
N ALA A 656 31.77 15.79 13.07
CA ALA A 656 32.49 14.76 12.33
C ALA A 656 31.68 14.25 11.11
N ILE A 657 30.38 14.02 11.30
CA ILE A 657 29.46 13.53 10.29
C ILE A 657 29.23 14.55 9.16
N GLN A 658 29.24 15.86 9.47
CA GLN A 658 29.00 16.90 8.49
C GLN A 658 29.97 16.84 7.31
N LYS A 659 31.25 16.65 7.57
CA LYS A 659 32.28 16.62 6.54
C LYS A 659 32.07 15.40 5.62
N GLU A 660 31.76 14.25 6.21
CA GLU A 660 31.51 13.01 5.44
C GLU A 660 30.23 13.13 4.61
N MET A 661 29.14 13.65 5.18
CA MET A 661 27.88 13.90 4.47
C MET A 661 28.05 14.89 3.34
N ALA A 662 28.76 15.99 3.55
CA ALA A 662 28.98 17.00 2.53
C ALA A 662 29.76 16.41 1.33
N MET A 663 30.76 15.59 1.57
CA MET A 663 31.52 14.94 0.50
C MET A 663 30.67 13.91 -0.28
N ALA A 664 29.85 13.11 0.43
CA ALA A 664 28.98 12.13 -0.20
C ALA A 664 27.87 12.82 -1.02
N GLU A 665 27.26 13.87 -0.48
CA GLU A 665 26.21 14.63 -1.15
C GLU A 665 26.75 15.41 -2.36
N GLN A 666 27.94 15.99 -2.25
CA GLN A 666 28.59 16.65 -3.38
C GLN A 666 28.79 15.66 -4.53
N LYS A 667 29.33 14.46 -4.23
CA LYS A 667 29.54 13.41 -5.23
C LYS A 667 28.20 12.95 -5.86
N ALA A 668 27.17 12.77 -5.05
CA ALA A 668 25.84 12.39 -5.52
C ALA A 668 25.21 13.48 -6.40
N THR A 669 25.35 14.75 -6.00
CA THR A 669 24.86 15.91 -6.75
C THR A 669 25.60 16.08 -8.07
N GLU A 670 26.91 15.94 -8.08
CA GLU A 670 27.72 15.99 -9.31
C GLU A 670 27.30 14.88 -10.30
N LEU A 671 27.11 13.65 -9.80
CA LEU A 671 26.66 12.53 -10.61
C LEU A 671 25.23 12.77 -11.14
N ALA A 672 24.32 13.25 -10.30
CA ALA A 672 22.95 13.58 -10.70
C ALA A 672 22.91 14.66 -11.78
N ASN A 673 23.69 15.74 -11.63
CA ASN A 673 23.77 16.82 -12.61
C ASN A 673 24.34 16.37 -13.98
N GLN A 674 25.22 15.39 -13.98
CA GLN A 674 25.78 14.80 -15.20
C GLN A 674 24.84 13.77 -15.81
N THR A 675 23.91 13.19 -15.05
CA THR A 675 23.01 12.14 -15.51
C THR A 675 21.99 12.70 -16.50
N ILE A 676 21.94 12.09 -17.67
CA ILE A 676 20.98 12.39 -18.73
C ILE A 676 19.80 11.42 -18.65
N ASP A 677 20.11 10.14 -18.42
CA ASP A 677 19.13 9.06 -18.34
C ASP A 677 19.61 7.97 -17.39
N LEU A 678 18.66 7.27 -16.74
CA LEU A 678 18.93 6.29 -15.71
C LEU A 678 17.90 5.17 -15.76
N ILE A 679 18.38 3.93 -15.80
CA ILE A 679 17.55 2.71 -15.81
C ILE A 679 17.99 1.82 -14.66
N PHE A 680 17.03 1.33 -13.90
CA PHE A 680 17.21 0.25 -12.93
C PHE A 680 16.61 -1.04 -13.50
N PRO A 681 17.46 -1.92 -14.09
CA PRO A 681 17.00 -3.18 -14.64
C PRO A 681 16.32 -4.07 -13.58
N GLY A 682 15.17 -4.65 -13.96
CA GLY A 682 14.36 -5.46 -13.04
C GLY A 682 13.31 -4.68 -12.25
N GLU A 683 13.31 -3.36 -12.31
CA GLU A 683 12.25 -2.52 -11.74
C GLU A 683 11.21 -2.16 -12.81
N GLN A 684 9.93 -2.30 -12.46
CA GLN A 684 8.83 -2.21 -13.42
C GLN A 684 8.77 -0.87 -14.16
N GLN A 685 8.75 0.23 -13.44
CA GLN A 685 8.57 1.55 -14.05
C GLN A 685 9.77 1.95 -14.92
N PRO A 686 11.03 1.89 -14.43
CA PRO A 686 12.18 2.20 -15.26
C PRO A 686 12.27 1.37 -16.54
N GLU A 687 11.99 0.04 -16.45
CA GLU A 687 12.02 -0.83 -17.63
C GLU A 687 10.91 -0.52 -18.63
N SER A 688 9.69 -0.28 -18.15
CA SER A 688 8.55 0.10 -19.00
C SER A 688 8.76 1.45 -19.67
N ASP A 689 9.29 2.43 -18.93
CA ASP A 689 9.60 3.77 -19.45
C ASP A 689 10.66 3.76 -20.55
N HIS A 690 11.50 2.73 -20.57
CA HIS A 690 12.57 2.55 -21.54
C HIS A 690 12.28 1.44 -22.56
N SER A 691 10.97 1.08 -22.72
CA SER A 691 10.50 0.13 -23.74
C SER A 691 11.30 -1.18 -23.74
N ILE A 692 11.40 -1.83 -22.56
CA ILE A 692 12.10 -3.11 -22.37
C ILE A 692 11.64 -4.13 -23.41
N GLN A 693 12.60 -4.79 -24.05
CA GLN A 693 12.40 -5.97 -24.90
C GLN A 693 13.45 -7.01 -24.52
N TYR A 694 13.09 -8.28 -24.57
CA TYR A 694 13.99 -9.34 -24.17
C TYR A 694 13.64 -10.71 -24.79
N GLU A 695 14.62 -11.57 -24.79
CA GLU A 695 14.51 -12.98 -25.16
C GLU A 695 15.35 -13.81 -24.19
N GLN A 696 14.75 -14.84 -23.59
CA GLN A 696 15.41 -15.70 -22.58
C GLN A 696 16.11 -14.89 -21.48
N ALA A 697 15.44 -13.93 -20.89
CA ALA A 697 15.94 -13.08 -19.83
C ALA A 697 15.16 -13.29 -18.53
N GLU A 698 15.82 -13.05 -17.42
CA GLU A 698 15.23 -13.11 -16.08
C GLU A 698 15.62 -11.89 -15.26
N THR A 699 14.79 -11.57 -14.27
CA THR A 699 15.06 -10.55 -13.25
C THR A 699 15.29 -11.21 -11.90
N GLY A 700 16.02 -10.54 -11.04
CA GLY A 700 16.25 -11.00 -9.67
C GLY A 700 16.64 -9.84 -8.77
N THR A 701 16.88 -10.16 -7.50
CA THR A 701 17.30 -9.19 -6.48
C THR A 701 18.53 -9.70 -5.76
N ASP A 702 19.47 -8.82 -5.50
CA ASP A 702 20.67 -9.07 -4.74
C ASP A 702 20.84 -7.95 -3.71
N ASN A 703 20.65 -8.28 -2.43
CA ASN A 703 20.37 -7.33 -1.36
C ASN A 703 19.07 -6.53 -1.68
N ASP A 704 19.18 -5.22 -1.77
CA ASP A 704 18.08 -4.30 -2.13
C ASP A 704 18.18 -3.76 -3.57
N ARG A 705 19.02 -4.38 -4.41
CA ARG A 705 19.22 -3.99 -5.81
C ARG A 705 18.64 -5.03 -6.77
N HIS A 706 17.80 -4.55 -7.66
CA HIS A 706 17.26 -5.36 -8.74
C HIS A 706 18.27 -5.50 -9.87
N PHE A 707 18.15 -6.57 -10.64
CA PHE A 707 18.94 -6.79 -11.84
C PHE A 707 18.14 -7.49 -12.93
N ARG A 708 18.67 -7.37 -14.15
CA ARG A 708 18.28 -8.22 -15.27
C ARG A 708 19.52 -8.89 -15.85
N ARG A 709 19.36 -10.17 -16.27
CA ARG A 709 20.34 -10.91 -17.06
C ARG A 709 19.64 -11.77 -18.11
N ALA A 710 20.35 -12.20 -19.15
CA ALA A 710 19.78 -12.99 -20.22
C ALA A 710 20.72 -14.09 -20.70
N LYS A 711 20.13 -15.20 -21.16
CA LYS A 711 20.80 -16.19 -22.03
C LYS A 711 20.72 -15.77 -23.50
N GLY A 712 19.62 -15.13 -23.91
CA GLY A 712 19.45 -14.52 -25.21
C GLY A 712 19.91 -13.05 -25.21
N TRP A 713 19.00 -12.14 -25.02
CA TRP A 713 19.33 -10.72 -24.96
C TRP A 713 18.22 -9.93 -24.22
N PHE A 714 18.55 -8.68 -23.82
CA PHE A 714 17.57 -7.68 -23.44
C PHE A 714 18.01 -6.29 -23.92
N SER A 715 17.05 -5.38 -24.09
CA SER A 715 17.32 -4.04 -24.62
C SER A 715 16.38 -3.00 -24.05
N TYR A 716 16.86 -1.76 -24.03
CA TYR A 716 16.12 -0.57 -23.64
C TYR A 716 16.29 0.53 -24.68
N HIS A 717 15.47 1.55 -24.62
CA HIS A 717 15.61 2.79 -25.36
C HIS A 717 16.05 3.91 -24.41
N LEU A 718 17.36 4.26 -24.47
CA LEU A 718 17.89 5.40 -23.71
C LEU A 718 17.29 6.70 -24.20
N LYS A 719 16.87 7.56 -23.27
CA LYS A 719 16.31 8.90 -23.54
C LYS A 719 17.43 9.95 -23.54
N VAL A 720 17.99 10.25 -24.69
CA VAL A 720 19.11 11.21 -24.82
C VAL A 720 18.55 12.62 -24.90
N LYS A 721 18.39 13.28 -23.76
CA LYS A 721 17.84 14.65 -23.65
C LYS A 721 18.85 15.76 -24.05
N LYS A 722 20.14 15.49 -23.97
CA LYS A 722 21.26 16.34 -24.38
C LYS A 722 22.42 15.44 -24.85
N GLU A 723 23.44 16.01 -25.50
CA GLU A 723 24.59 15.22 -25.92
C GLU A 723 25.17 14.37 -24.77
N ALA A 724 25.38 13.09 -25.04
CA ALA A 724 25.90 12.14 -24.08
C ALA A 724 27.25 11.59 -24.52
N GLY A 725 28.21 11.58 -23.60
CA GLY A 725 29.60 11.14 -23.90
C GLY A 725 30.05 9.91 -23.08
N ARG A 726 29.28 9.48 -22.08
CA ARG A 726 29.66 8.40 -21.18
C ARG A 726 28.48 7.50 -20.82
N LEU A 727 28.73 6.19 -20.78
CA LEU A 727 27.80 5.18 -20.32
C LEU A 727 28.39 4.51 -19.08
N MET A 728 27.60 4.39 -18.01
CA MET A 728 27.99 3.67 -16.80
C MET A 728 27.08 2.47 -16.61
N ILE A 729 27.64 1.35 -16.19
CA ILE A 729 26.91 0.09 -15.95
C ILE A 729 27.40 -0.53 -14.63
N THR A 730 26.48 -0.82 -13.72
CA THR A 730 26.79 -1.45 -12.44
C THR A 730 26.54 -2.95 -12.50
N ILE A 731 27.53 -3.74 -12.08
CA ILE A 731 27.52 -5.20 -12.02
C ILE A 731 28.15 -5.68 -10.71
N ARG A 732 28.02 -6.98 -10.39
CA ARG A 732 28.79 -7.59 -9.30
C ARG A 732 30.27 -7.73 -9.67
N LYS A 733 31.18 -7.38 -8.76
CA LYS A 733 32.62 -7.51 -8.93
C LYS A 733 33.09 -8.95 -9.26
N ASN A 734 32.39 -9.91 -8.69
CA ASN A 734 32.72 -11.34 -8.85
C ASN A 734 31.94 -12.03 -9.97
N ASP A 735 31.10 -11.30 -10.71
CA ASP A 735 30.40 -11.87 -11.86
C ASP A 735 31.41 -12.16 -12.98
N ARG A 736 31.47 -13.42 -13.41
CA ARG A 736 32.38 -13.87 -14.46
C ARG A 736 31.79 -13.89 -15.84
N ASN A 737 30.48 -13.58 -15.94
CA ASN A 737 29.81 -13.50 -17.23
C ASN A 737 30.29 -12.28 -18.02
N LYS A 738 30.25 -12.37 -19.34
CA LYS A 738 30.66 -11.31 -20.24
C LYS A 738 29.46 -10.85 -21.05
N VAL A 739 29.52 -9.58 -21.47
CA VAL A 739 28.45 -8.97 -22.25
C VAL A 739 29.01 -8.20 -23.45
N THR A 740 28.40 -8.40 -24.61
CA THR A 740 28.48 -7.48 -25.74
C THR A 740 27.38 -6.46 -25.63
N ILE A 741 27.73 -5.18 -25.64
CA ILE A 741 26.80 -4.04 -25.62
C ILE A 741 26.68 -3.50 -27.03
N LEU A 742 25.45 -3.37 -27.53
CA LEU A 742 25.14 -2.75 -28.82
C LEU A 742 24.44 -1.41 -28.56
N LEU A 743 24.96 -0.31 -29.10
CA LEU A 743 24.34 1.01 -29.14
C LEU A 743 23.93 1.32 -30.58
N ASN A 744 22.66 1.63 -30.85
CA ASN A 744 22.14 1.79 -32.20
C ASN A 744 22.51 0.61 -33.13
N ASN A 745 22.49 -0.63 -32.60
CA ASN A 745 22.94 -1.88 -33.25
C ASN A 745 24.43 -1.96 -33.61
N GLU A 746 25.26 -0.98 -33.19
CA GLU A 746 26.71 -1.04 -33.35
C GLU A 746 27.37 -1.56 -32.05
N LYS A 747 28.33 -2.50 -32.18
CA LYS A 747 29.05 -3.03 -31.02
C LYS A 747 29.91 -1.95 -30.37
N LEU A 748 29.75 -1.74 -29.06
CA LEU A 748 30.61 -0.87 -28.28
C LEU A 748 31.96 -1.58 -28.04
N THR A 749 33.01 -1.10 -28.73
CA THR A 749 34.34 -1.71 -28.71
C THR A 749 35.27 -1.13 -27.65
N VAL A 750 34.83 -0.13 -26.91
CA VAL A 750 35.63 0.55 -25.88
C VAL A 750 35.73 -0.31 -24.64
N HIS A 751 36.94 -0.43 -24.08
CA HIS A 751 37.14 -1.09 -22.80
C HIS A 751 36.70 -0.16 -21.66
N PRO A 752 35.89 -0.65 -20.71
CA PRO A 752 35.47 0.17 -19.59
C PRO A 752 36.60 0.38 -18.57
N ALA A 753 36.58 1.53 -17.91
CA ALA A 753 37.31 1.75 -16.68
C ALA A 753 36.41 1.41 -15.47
N ILE A 754 36.99 0.84 -14.42
CA ILE A 754 36.25 0.73 -13.13
C ILE A 754 36.26 2.12 -12.50
N SER A 755 35.08 2.75 -12.45
CA SER A 755 34.94 4.10 -11.89
C SER A 755 34.64 4.09 -10.39
N GLU A 756 34.02 3.02 -9.89
CA GLU A 756 33.66 2.88 -8.49
C GLU A 756 33.61 1.41 -8.07
N THR A 757 33.98 1.15 -6.81
CA THR A 757 33.69 -0.11 -6.12
C THR A 757 33.03 0.24 -4.79
N ASP A 758 31.84 -0.26 -4.55
CA ASP A 758 31.15 -0.01 -3.29
C ASP A 758 31.50 -1.06 -2.22
N LYS A 759 31.09 -0.79 -0.99
CA LYS A 759 31.31 -1.67 0.18
C LYS A 759 30.55 -3.02 0.07
N ASP A 760 29.50 -3.05 -0.75
CA ASP A 760 28.61 -4.21 -0.92
C ASP A 760 29.08 -5.13 -2.07
N GLY A 761 30.20 -4.80 -2.70
CA GLY A 761 30.86 -5.61 -3.72
C GLY A 761 30.34 -5.40 -5.14
N PHE A 762 29.68 -4.28 -5.41
CA PHE A 762 29.33 -3.86 -6.75
C PHE A 762 30.46 -2.99 -7.35
N ILE A 763 30.62 -3.10 -8.67
CA ILE A 763 31.51 -2.25 -9.44
C ILE A 763 30.72 -1.51 -10.52
N THR A 764 31.07 -0.25 -10.73
CA THR A 764 30.52 0.55 -11.83
C THR A 764 31.56 0.65 -12.95
N LEU A 765 31.21 0.11 -14.11
CA LEU A 765 31.99 0.16 -15.34
C LEU A 765 31.64 1.43 -16.11
N SER A 766 32.65 2.24 -16.45
CA SER A 766 32.48 3.49 -17.19
C SER A 766 33.05 3.36 -18.59
N TYR A 767 32.23 3.53 -19.61
CA TYR A 767 32.54 3.51 -21.02
C TYR A 767 32.54 4.94 -21.56
N LEU A 768 33.67 5.43 -22.04
CA LEU A 768 33.73 6.67 -22.81
C LEU A 768 33.21 6.37 -24.23
N LEU A 769 32.13 7.02 -24.63
CA LEU A 769 31.55 6.77 -25.95
C LEU A 769 32.45 7.30 -27.07
N PRO A 770 32.71 6.49 -28.13
CA PRO A 770 33.61 6.90 -29.23
C PRO A 770 33.01 8.05 -30.04
N ARG A 771 31.68 8.20 -30.03
CA ARG A 771 30.95 9.35 -30.54
C ARG A 771 29.92 9.79 -29.52
N LYS A 772 29.73 11.10 -29.36
CA LYS A 772 28.63 11.59 -28.53
C LYS A 772 27.29 11.19 -29.13
N LEU A 773 26.38 10.72 -28.29
CA LEU A 773 25.01 10.45 -28.70
C LEU A 773 24.27 11.79 -28.83
N SER A 774 23.62 12.01 -29.96
CA SER A 774 22.74 13.16 -30.16
C SER A 774 21.39 12.98 -29.48
N THR A 775 20.69 14.08 -29.24
CA THR A 775 19.33 14.04 -28.66
C THR A 775 18.38 13.15 -29.45
N GLY A 776 17.57 12.42 -28.72
CA GLY A 776 16.60 11.45 -29.25
C GLY A 776 16.55 10.15 -28.48
N SER A 777 16.05 9.10 -29.11
CA SER A 777 16.02 7.74 -28.55
C SER A 777 17.20 6.93 -29.09
N CYS A 778 17.93 6.26 -28.22
CA CYS A 778 19.06 5.40 -28.56
C CYS A 778 18.84 3.99 -28.03
N PRO A 779 18.60 2.98 -28.88
CA PRO A 779 18.49 1.60 -28.42
C PRO A 779 19.83 1.09 -27.89
N ILE A 780 19.80 0.50 -26.70
CA ILE A 780 20.91 -0.22 -26.09
C ILE A 780 20.49 -1.68 -25.89
N ARG A 781 21.36 -2.64 -26.32
CA ARG A 781 21.10 -4.09 -26.19
C ARG A 781 22.29 -4.79 -25.55
N PHE A 782 21.97 -5.73 -24.69
CA PHE A 782 22.91 -6.57 -23.95
C PHE A 782 22.77 -8.01 -24.40
N VAL A 783 23.89 -8.62 -24.83
CA VAL A 783 23.93 -9.99 -25.36
C VAL A 783 25.10 -10.72 -24.70
N PRO A 784 24.97 -12.02 -24.31
CA PRO A 784 26.08 -12.80 -23.78
C PRO A 784 27.29 -12.82 -24.73
N ASP A 785 28.51 -12.74 -24.20
CA ASP A 785 29.74 -12.74 -24.98
C ASP A 785 30.64 -13.94 -24.55
N GLY A 786 30.46 -15.10 -25.18
CA GLY A 786 31.15 -16.30 -24.87
C GLY A 786 30.84 -16.97 -23.53
N THR A 787 29.74 -16.51 -22.87
CA THR A 787 29.18 -17.10 -21.63
C THR A 787 27.71 -17.45 -21.85
N GLU A 788 27.15 -18.35 -21.01
CA GLU A 788 25.73 -18.74 -21.11
C GLU A 788 24.79 -17.58 -20.79
N TRP A 789 25.21 -16.73 -19.87
CA TRP A 789 24.43 -15.57 -19.40
C TRP A 789 25.19 -14.27 -19.64
N THR A 790 24.48 -13.15 -19.77
CA THR A 790 25.05 -11.83 -19.49
C THR A 790 25.36 -11.69 -18.01
N PRO A 791 26.25 -10.77 -17.60
CA PRO A 791 26.31 -10.36 -16.20
C PRO A 791 24.92 -9.89 -15.72
N ALA A 792 24.69 -10.03 -14.41
CA ALA A 792 23.57 -9.36 -13.78
C ALA A 792 23.80 -7.85 -13.79
N ILE A 793 22.94 -7.08 -14.49
CA ILE A 793 23.05 -5.62 -14.63
C ILE A 793 22.06 -4.95 -13.69
N TYR A 794 22.59 -4.08 -12.79
CA TYR A 794 21.85 -3.44 -11.71
C TYR A 794 21.50 -1.99 -11.99
N GLU A 795 22.34 -1.28 -12.75
CA GLU A 795 22.13 0.13 -13.13
C GLU A 795 22.73 0.39 -14.48
N ILE A 796 22.04 1.19 -15.29
CA ILE A 796 22.50 1.72 -16.57
C ILE A 796 22.31 3.23 -16.49
N ARG A 797 23.40 3.98 -16.58
CA ARG A 797 23.39 5.42 -16.46
C ARG A 797 24.07 6.08 -17.65
N LEU A 798 23.40 7.05 -18.25
CA LEU A 798 23.93 7.83 -19.35
C LEU A 798 24.31 9.22 -18.83
N LEU A 799 25.54 9.66 -19.12
CA LEU A 799 26.10 10.92 -18.68
C LEU A 799 26.47 11.82 -19.88
N ASN A 800 26.48 13.15 -19.63
CA ASN A 800 26.93 14.15 -20.58
C ASN A 800 28.47 14.14 -20.79
#